data_3e2d83da9440dc8433a98d4879225d32
#
_entry.id   3e2d83da9440dc8433a98d4879225d32
#
_cell.length_a   1.000
_cell.length_b   1.000
_cell.length_c   1.000
_cell.angle_alpha   90.00
_cell.angle_beta   90.00
_cell.angle_gamma   90.00
#
_symmetry.space_group_name_H-M   'P 1'
#
loop_
_entity.id
_entity.type
_entity.pdbx_description
1 polymer ?
#
loop_
_entity_poly.entity_id
_entity_poly.type
_entity_poly.pdbx_seq_one_letter_code
_entity_poly.pdbx_strand_id
1 'polypeptide(L)'
;MVQRLRVRGSIVLAGALLAGAALAVEQPPPAEAAPTLQVTTVVSGLSHPWDITWVGDLMLYDLRAGQVWSKRGSNAPRRVMISGFPSIYVNSEGGLLGMVADPAASTNKRFYTCQAVRSSAGNPLDVRVLRWRLTSDTTAVSDGSPIVTGLPLSSGRHSGCRLRFGGDGKLYVGTGDAAVGTHPQNLASLGGKVLRVNADGTIPTDNPFYARGGNARYVWNSGHRNIQGLALRPGTTELWSAEHGTSRDDEINLSVRGGNYGWDPVPGYDESTPMTDLTKFPTARIAMWSSGAPTVATSGATFLRGSAWGEWQGALAVGLLKGEGIYLMRFDPTPTTSRVASVTRLAAAQGHGRIRAVQLGPDGALYFTTSNGTNDEIVRIRPTAAVPSRSAGTLISPSGVTATRTGSQVLTFVRSTGDGVWFKRSTNDGASWSAWTSAGVTSTDAPSATSSRSGRVDLFTRNASRQLVHTWFQDGIRKGSVNLGGTVIAQHGASLGNGTMDVFALATTGTAWRKHYDGTRWSGWISAGGRFTSGLSASADPAGRGILVTGRGTNGATYERTFYPTTATSSWVQRGDNLAAWSDRALGDAWPGRALVAVGNGVDRRAVVQRGGVLIGTSQVFTSAPDVVTRSDGTFLLFGKGPDGDLRVYDGRPGRFTSTSLGGMLR
;
A
#
# COMPACT_ATOMS: atom_id res chain seq x y z
N MET A 1 -53.94 -72.02 25.48
CA MET A 1 -55.10 -71.45 26.10
C MET A 1 -54.69 -70.14 26.75
N VAL A 2 -55.05 -69.16 26.18
CA VAL A 2 -55.24 -67.72 26.28
C VAL A 2 -55.43 -67.24 27.69
N GLN A 3 -54.75 -66.23 28.14
CA GLN A 3 -55.35 -65.08 28.83
C GLN A 3 -54.55 -63.82 28.72
N ARG A 4 -55.18 -62.77 28.17
CA ARG A 4 -54.69 -61.41 28.04
C ARG A 4 -54.91 -60.69 29.40
N LEU A 5 -53.86 -59.98 29.88
CA LEU A 5 -54.05 -58.94 30.90
C LEU A 5 -53.72 -57.58 30.29
N ARG A 6 -54.73 -56.71 30.32
CA ARG A 6 -54.55 -55.26 29.96
C ARG A 6 -54.16 -54.54 31.26
N VAL A 7 -53.05 -53.86 31.20
CA VAL A 7 -52.73 -52.84 32.21
C VAL A 7 -52.74 -51.48 31.50
N ARG A 8 -53.56 -50.59 31.95
CA ARG A 8 -53.63 -49.18 31.59
C ARG A 8 -52.51 -48.43 32.35
N GLY A 9 -51.53 -47.91 31.71
CA GLY A 9 -50.55 -46.97 32.27
C GLY A 9 -50.69 -45.62 31.61
N SER A 10 -51.02 -44.59 32.37
CA SER A 10 -51.08 -43.20 31.91
C SER A 10 -49.68 -42.67 31.75
N ILE A 11 -49.32 -42.30 30.54
CA ILE A 11 -48.04 -41.61 30.24
C ILE A 11 -48.27 -40.13 30.31
N VAL A 12 -47.64 -39.48 31.31
CA VAL A 12 -47.52 -38.00 31.39
C VAL A 12 -46.40 -37.62 30.40
N LEU A 13 -46.74 -36.94 29.33
CA LEU A 13 -45.77 -36.33 28.41
C LEU A 13 -45.23 -35.04 29.04
N ALA A 14 -43.99 -35.07 29.53
CA ALA A 14 -43.22 -33.85 29.81
C ALA A 14 -42.64 -33.34 28.51
N GLY A 15 -43.19 -32.25 27.97
CA GLY A 15 -42.68 -31.58 26.80
C GLY A 15 -41.38 -30.86 27.12
N ALA A 16 -40.23 -31.38 26.69
CA ALA A 16 -38.97 -30.66 26.67
C ALA A 16 -38.94 -29.73 25.43
N LEU A 17 -39.05 -28.43 25.65
CA LEU A 17 -38.77 -27.41 24.63
C LEU A 17 -37.27 -27.42 24.35
N LEU A 18 -36.88 -28.05 23.25
CA LEU A 18 -35.57 -27.87 22.63
C LEU A 18 -35.58 -26.50 21.93
N ALA A 19 -34.98 -25.50 22.58
CA ALA A 19 -34.61 -24.25 21.92
C ALA A 19 -33.49 -24.54 20.90
N GLY A 20 -33.85 -24.66 19.63
CA GLY A 20 -32.91 -24.75 18.53
C GLY A 20 -32.15 -23.45 18.44
N ALA A 21 -30.88 -23.43 18.88
CA ALA A 21 -29.95 -22.38 18.51
C ALA A 21 -29.69 -22.48 17.00
N ALA A 22 -30.35 -21.64 16.22
CA ALA A 22 -30.00 -21.44 14.84
C ALA A 22 -28.58 -20.87 14.81
N LEU A 23 -27.61 -21.68 14.41
CA LEU A 23 -26.30 -21.20 14.04
C LEU A 23 -26.50 -20.24 12.86
N ALA A 24 -26.40 -18.94 13.13
CA ALA A 24 -26.32 -17.94 12.10
C ALA A 24 -25.04 -18.23 11.29
N VAL A 25 -25.21 -18.79 10.11
CA VAL A 25 -24.14 -18.85 9.11
C VAL A 25 -23.80 -17.40 8.80
N GLU A 26 -22.68 -16.94 9.31
CA GLU A 26 -22.11 -15.64 8.97
C GLU A 26 -21.92 -15.60 7.46
N GLN A 27 -22.74 -14.83 6.76
CA GLN A 27 -22.54 -14.60 5.34
C GLN A 27 -21.18 -13.93 5.17
N PRO A 28 -20.32 -14.43 4.26
CA PRO A 28 -19.08 -13.75 3.95
C PRO A 28 -19.37 -12.30 3.57
N PRO A 29 -18.52 -11.35 3.97
CA PRO A 29 -18.71 -9.95 3.61
C PRO A 29 -18.86 -9.84 2.09
N PRO A 30 -19.75 -8.99 1.57
CA PRO A 30 -19.92 -8.81 0.15
C PRO A 30 -18.56 -8.48 -0.48
N ALA A 31 -18.23 -9.16 -1.58
CA ALA A 31 -17.00 -8.92 -2.32
C ALA A 31 -16.92 -7.41 -2.65
N GLU A 32 -15.78 -6.78 -2.32
CA GLU A 32 -15.56 -5.39 -2.69
C GLU A 32 -15.67 -5.28 -4.22
N ALA A 33 -16.44 -4.31 -4.71
CA ALA A 33 -16.62 -4.11 -6.13
C ALA A 33 -15.29 -3.68 -6.80
N ALA A 34 -15.11 -4.05 -8.07
CA ALA A 34 -14.00 -3.60 -8.88
C ALA A 34 -13.96 -2.05 -8.90
N PRO A 35 -12.78 -1.43 -8.71
CA PRO A 35 -12.67 0.03 -8.67
C PRO A 35 -12.92 0.63 -10.05
N THR A 36 -13.45 1.85 -10.09
CA THR A 36 -13.38 2.68 -11.29
C THR A 36 -11.93 3.08 -11.52
N LEU A 37 -11.48 3.04 -12.77
CA LEU A 37 -10.09 3.31 -13.13
C LEU A 37 -9.98 4.55 -14.00
N GLN A 38 -9.00 5.38 -13.72
CA GLN A 38 -8.55 6.45 -14.59
C GLN A 38 -7.28 6.02 -15.30
N VAL A 39 -7.29 6.07 -16.62
CA VAL A 39 -6.13 5.77 -17.47
C VAL A 39 -5.54 7.09 -17.95
N THR A 40 -4.24 7.24 -17.90
CA THR A 40 -3.54 8.44 -18.35
C THR A 40 -2.21 8.05 -18.99
N THR A 41 -1.96 8.48 -20.21
CA THR A 41 -0.63 8.39 -20.83
C THR A 41 0.29 9.41 -20.18
N VAL A 42 1.37 8.94 -19.58
CA VAL A 42 2.35 9.74 -18.82
C VAL A 42 3.50 10.21 -19.71
N VAL A 43 3.93 9.34 -20.61
CA VAL A 43 4.96 9.60 -21.63
C VAL A 43 4.56 8.85 -22.89
N SER A 44 4.73 9.47 -24.06
CA SER A 44 4.45 8.87 -25.37
C SER A 44 5.64 9.08 -26.33
N GLY A 45 5.55 8.48 -27.51
CA GLY A 45 6.59 8.60 -28.54
C GLY A 45 7.89 7.88 -28.19
N LEU A 46 7.82 6.83 -27.39
CA LEU A 46 8.98 6.05 -26.98
C LEU A 46 9.28 4.91 -27.98
N SER A 47 10.49 4.37 -27.88
CA SER A 47 10.89 3.17 -28.60
C SER A 47 11.39 2.12 -27.59
N HIS A 48 10.62 1.05 -27.43
CA HIS A 48 10.91 -0.08 -26.56
C HIS A 48 11.30 0.33 -25.11
N PRO A 49 10.47 1.09 -24.36
CA PRO A 49 10.70 1.28 -22.94
C PRO A 49 10.60 -0.08 -22.22
N TRP A 50 11.63 -0.40 -21.42
CA TRP A 50 11.75 -1.76 -20.88
C TRP A 50 11.31 -1.88 -19.41
N ASP A 51 11.72 -0.92 -18.57
CA ASP A 51 11.35 -0.92 -17.16
C ASP A 51 11.13 0.48 -16.59
N ILE A 52 10.50 0.54 -15.42
CA ILE A 52 10.19 1.77 -14.69
C ILE A 52 10.54 1.57 -13.21
N THR A 53 11.12 2.59 -12.57
CA THR A 53 11.33 2.60 -11.12
C THR A 53 11.26 4.02 -10.58
N TRP A 54 11.33 4.19 -9.25
CA TRP A 54 11.27 5.51 -8.61
C TRP A 54 12.39 5.72 -7.59
N VAL A 55 13.07 6.86 -7.68
CA VAL A 55 13.98 7.37 -6.65
C VAL A 55 13.28 8.51 -5.92
N GLY A 56 12.61 8.18 -4.81
CA GLY A 56 11.65 9.08 -4.18
C GLY A 56 10.44 9.32 -5.08
N ASP A 57 10.17 10.55 -5.46
CA ASP A 57 9.11 10.95 -6.39
C ASP A 57 9.57 11.08 -7.85
N LEU A 58 10.88 10.91 -8.10
CA LEU A 58 11.45 10.94 -9.45
C LEU A 58 11.24 9.58 -10.11
N MET A 59 10.40 9.52 -11.13
CA MET A 59 10.26 8.35 -11.98
C MET A 59 11.49 8.23 -12.89
N LEU A 60 12.10 7.06 -12.91
CA LEU A 60 13.11 6.67 -13.89
C LEU A 60 12.52 5.61 -14.80
N TYR A 61 12.84 5.69 -16.08
CA TYR A 61 12.52 4.64 -17.05
C TYR A 61 13.67 4.52 -18.06
N ASP A 62 13.76 3.36 -18.66
CA ASP A 62 14.79 3.10 -19.66
C ASP A 62 14.21 2.79 -21.03
N LEU A 63 15.05 2.91 -22.03
CA LEU A 63 14.81 2.43 -23.37
C LEU A 63 15.82 1.34 -23.69
N ARG A 64 15.36 0.25 -24.29
CA ARG A 64 16.20 -0.91 -24.65
C ARG A 64 17.50 -0.52 -25.36
N ALA A 65 17.49 0.58 -26.14
CA ALA A 65 18.65 1.11 -26.85
C ALA A 65 19.77 1.67 -25.95
N GLY A 66 19.61 1.63 -24.61
CA GLY A 66 20.66 2.07 -23.67
C GLY A 66 20.52 3.51 -23.22
N GLN A 67 19.31 4.00 -23.09
CA GLN A 67 19.03 5.33 -22.55
C GLN A 67 18.23 5.22 -21.26
N VAL A 68 18.59 6.04 -20.27
CA VAL A 68 17.79 6.24 -19.04
C VAL A 68 17.22 7.65 -19.06
N TRP A 69 15.98 7.75 -18.67
CA TRP A 69 15.22 8.98 -18.63
C TRP A 69 14.59 9.19 -17.25
N SER A 70 14.37 10.42 -16.89
CA SER A 70 13.71 10.82 -15.65
C SER A 70 12.50 11.69 -15.93
N LYS A 71 11.50 11.61 -15.03
CA LYS A 71 10.30 12.47 -15.06
C LYS A 71 9.82 12.75 -13.65
N ARG A 72 9.62 14.04 -13.33
CA ARG A 72 9.10 14.48 -12.05
C ARG A 72 7.73 15.15 -12.24
N GLY A 73 6.68 14.55 -11.68
CA GLY A 73 5.32 15.08 -11.75
C GLY A 73 4.85 15.35 -13.19
N SER A 74 4.39 16.57 -13.47
CA SER A 74 3.93 17.01 -14.78
C SER A 74 5.06 17.49 -15.73
N ASN A 75 6.30 17.60 -15.24
CA ASN A 75 7.41 18.10 -16.05
C ASN A 75 7.66 17.18 -17.25
N ALA A 76 8.22 17.75 -18.35
CA ALA A 76 8.67 16.97 -19.50
C ALA A 76 9.76 15.97 -19.09
N PRO A 77 9.80 14.78 -19.72
CA PRO A 77 10.87 13.82 -19.49
C PRO A 77 12.24 14.41 -19.87
N ARG A 78 13.27 14.03 -19.12
CA ARG A 78 14.65 14.46 -19.34
C ARG A 78 15.58 13.26 -19.36
N ARG A 79 16.54 13.25 -20.28
CA ARG A 79 17.54 12.20 -20.35
C ARG A 79 18.47 12.28 -19.13
N VAL A 80 18.78 11.13 -18.54
CA VAL A 80 19.78 11.00 -17.47
C VAL A 80 21.13 10.66 -18.11
N MET A 81 22.09 11.56 -17.97
CA MET A 81 23.46 11.33 -18.40
C MET A 81 24.20 10.55 -17.33
N ILE A 82 24.67 9.36 -17.66
CA ILE A 82 25.32 8.46 -16.72
C ILE A 82 26.82 8.34 -17.11
N SER A 83 27.69 8.82 -16.23
CA SER A 83 29.13 8.70 -16.43
C SER A 83 29.56 7.24 -16.27
N GLY A 84 30.33 6.75 -17.26
CA GLY A 84 30.79 5.35 -17.27
C GLY A 84 29.73 4.33 -17.71
N PHE A 85 28.63 4.77 -18.33
CA PHE A 85 27.64 3.85 -18.87
C PHE A 85 28.21 3.01 -20.01
N PRO A 86 28.13 1.67 -19.95
CA PRO A 86 28.77 0.83 -20.97
C PRO A 86 28.01 0.88 -22.30
N SER A 87 28.73 0.49 -23.37
CA SER A 87 28.12 0.28 -24.68
C SER A 87 27.15 -0.90 -24.64
N ILE A 88 25.90 -0.67 -25.05
CA ILE A 88 24.82 -1.66 -24.98
C ILE A 88 24.82 -2.53 -26.25
N TYR A 89 24.67 -3.84 -26.06
CA TYR A 89 24.44 -4.79 -27.15
C TYR A 89 22.93 -4.92 -27.36
N VAL A 90 22.43 -4.40 -28.48
CA VAL A 90 21.01 -4.41 -28.82
C VAL A 90 20.77 -5.41 -29.95
N ASN A 91 20.27 -6.58 -29.61
CA ASN A 91 19.83 -7.59 -30.56
C ASN A 91 18.82 -8.53 -29.91
N SER A 92 17.78 -8.96 -30.65
CA SER A 92 16.67 -9.77 -30.11
C SER A 92 16.06 -9.11 -28.85
N GLU A 93 16.07 -9.78 -27.68
CA GLU A 93 15.68 -9.20 -26.40
C GLU A 93 16.78 -8.35 -25.76
N GLY A 94 18.06 -8.61 -26.13
CA GLY A 94 19.21 -7.92 -25.54
C GLY A 94 19.15 -6.41 -25.68
N GLY A 95 19.64 -5.71 -24.66
CA GLY A 95 19.61 -4.27 -24.57
C GLY A 95 19.81 -3.78 -23.12
N LEU A 96 19.37 -2.58 -22.83
CA LEU A 96 19.10 -2.12 -21.47
C LEU A 96 17.75 -2.71 -21.05
N LEU A 97 17.74 -3.45 -19.93
CA LEU A 97 16.67 -4.36 -19.56
C LEU A 97 16.03 -3.93 -18.21
N GLY A 98 16.16 -4.78 -17.18
CA GLY A 98 15.54 -4.51 -15.88
C GLY A 98 16.17 -3.34 -15.15
N MET A 99 15.35 -2.58 -14.44
CA MET A 99 15.75 -1.49 -13.56
C MET A 99 15.01 -1.53 -12.24
N VAL A 100 15.72 -1.24 -11.12
CA VAL A 100 15.11 -1.13 -9.80
C VAL A 100 15.81 -0.09 -8.94
N ALA A 101 15.05 0.70 -8.19
CA ALA A 101 15.60 1.60 -7.19
C ALA A 101 15.99 0.83 -5.91
N ASP A 102 17.01 1.31 -5.21
CA ASP A 102 17.37 0.84 -3.89
C ASP A 102 16.20 1.05 -2.91
N PRO A 103 15.92 0.15 -1.97
CA PRO A 103 14.89 0.37 -0.96
C PRO A 103 15.06 1.67 -0.16
N ALA A 104 16.30 2.15 0.00
CA ALA A 104 16.64 3.42 0.63
C ALA A 104 16.90 4.56 -0.38
N ALA A 105 16.39 4.45 -1.62
CA ALA A 105 16.71 5.39 -2.70
C ALA A 105 16.27 6.84 -2.42
N SER A 106 15.28 7.06 -1.57
CA SER A 106 14.91 8.41 -1.12
C SER A 106 16.08 9.14 -0.44
N THR A 107 16.98 8.39 0.20
CA THR A 107 18.15 8.91 0.95
C THR A 107 19.44 8.76 0.14
N ASN A 108 19.77 7.53 -0.31
CA ASN A 108 21.03 7.22 -0.93
C ASN A 108 21.09 7.49 -2.43
N LYS A 109 19.94 7.77 -3.07
CA LYS A 109 19.79 8.08 -4.51
C LYS A 109 20.27 6.97 -5.44
N ARG A 110 20.30 5.72 -4.97
CA ARG A 110 20.79 4.56 -5.72
C ARG A 110 19.70 3.92 -6.56
N PHE A 111 20.11 3.43 -7.72
CA PHE A 111 19.31 2.55 -8.56
C PHE A 111 20.23 1.56 -9.28
N TYR A 112 19.63 0.49 -9.77
CA TYR A 112 20.33 -0.61 -10.44
C TYR A 112 19.77 -0.79 -11.83
N THR A 113 20.62 -1.13 -12.77
CA THR A 113 20.23 -1.52 -14.13
C THR A 113 20.83 -2.86 -14.47
N CYS A 114 20.12 -3.63 -15.28
CA CYS A 114 20.66 -4.83 -15.90
C CYS A 114 20.67 -4.66 -17.41
N GLN A 115 21.79 -4.94 -18.04
CA GLN A 115 21.98 -4.69 -19.45
C GLN A 115 22.91 -5.68 -20.13
N ALA A 116 22.62 -5.97 -21.40
CA ALA A 116 23.52 -6.64 -22.31
C ALA A 116 24.61 -5.67 -22.77
N VAL A 117 25.87 -6.05 -22.63
CA VAL A 117 27.03 -5.22 -22.93
C VAL A 117 27.78 -5.79 -24.12
N ARG A 118 28.30 -4.93 -24.97
CA ARG A 118 29.21 -5.29 -26.05
C ARG A 118 30.67 -4.92 -25.72
N SER A 119 31.60 -5.67 -26.29
CA SER A 119 33.02 -5.36 -26.26
C SER A 119 33.35 -4.12 -27.10
N SER A 120 34.56 -3.61 -27.00
CA SER A 120 35.08 -2.55 -27.89
C SER A 120 35.04 -2.92 -29.37
N ALA A 121 35.12 -4.21 -29.69
CA ALA A 121 34.99 -4.74 -31.05
C ALA A 121 33.54 -4.87 -31.54
N GLY A 122 32.55 -4.50 -30.69
CA GLY A 122 31.12 -4.57 -31.01
C GLY A 122 30.46 -5.91 -30.75
N ASN A 123 31.20 -6.96 -30.36
CA ASN A 123 30.68 -8.30 -30.10
C ASN A 123 29.92 -8.36 -28.76
N PRO A 124 28.92 -9.27 -28.60
CA PRO A 124 28.29 -9.51 -27.32
C PRO A 124 29.34 -9.97 -26.28
N LEU A 125 29.28 -9.39 -25.07
CA LEU A 125 30.21 -9.72 -23.99
C LEU A 125 29.49 -10.54 -22.90
N ASP A 126 28.61 -9.93 -22.17
CA ASP A 126 27.78 -10.55 -21.16
C ASP A 126 26.54 -9.69 -20.87
N VAL A 127 25.62 -10.22 -20.09
CA VAL A 127 24.62 -9.42 -19.39
C VAL A 127 25.13 -9.15 -17.98
N ARG A 128 24.96 -7.95 -17.46
CA ARG A 128 25.45 -7.56 -16.13
C ARG A 128 24.54 -6.61 -15.39
N VAL A 129 24.64 -6.65 -14.06
CA VAL A 129 23.93 -5.73 -13.15
C VAL A 129 24.90 -4.68 -12.66
N LEU A 130 24.56 -3.41 -12.87
CA LEU A 130 25.36 -2.25 -12.43
C LEU A 130 24.54 -1.40 -11.44
N ARG A 131 25.26 -0.73 -10.52
CA ARG A 131 24.68 0.19 -9.55
C ARG A 131 25.10 1.62 -9.88
N TRP A 132 24.14 2.51 -9.79
CA TRP A 132 24.28 3.93 -10.10
C TRP A 132 23.79 4.77 -8.92
N ARG A 133 24.28 5.99 -8.83
CA ARG A 133 23.80 7.00 -7.88
C ARG A 133 23.48 8.29 -8.62
N LEU A 134 22.23 8.75 -8.50
CA LEU A 134 21.84 10.06 -9.02
C LEU A 134 22.58 11.18 -8.29
N THR A 135 23.12 12.11 -9.05
CA THR A 135 23.71 13.37 -8.57
C THR A 135 22.77 14.54 -8.80
N SER A 136 21.84 14.39 -9.75
CA SER A 136 20.70 15.29 -9.99
C SER A 136 19.57 14.51 -10.68
N ASP A 137 18.48 15.18 -11.01
CA ASP A 137 17.38 14.56 -11.78
C ASP A 137 17.81 14.13 -13.19
N THR A 138 18.97 14.59 -13.68
CA THR A 138 19.45 14.37 -15.07
C THR A 138 20.87 13.84 -15.15
N THR A 139 21.49 13.55 -14.03
CA THR A 139 22.88 13.04 -14.02
C THR A 139 23.02 11.92 -12.98
N ALA A 140 23.82 10.91 -13.33
CA ALA A 140 24.19 9.83 -12.42
C ALA A 140 25.65 9.43 -12.65
N VAL A 141 26.22 8.76 -11.66
CA VAL A 141 27.59 8.24 -11.68
C VAL A 141 27.59 6.76 -11.30
N SER A 142 28.62 6.04 -11.72
CA SER A 142 28.87 4.68 -11.22
C SER A 142 29.05 4.70 -9.71
N ASP A 143 28.44 3.74 -9.01
CA ASP A 143 28.47 3.64 -7.54
C ASP A 143 29.10 2.32 -7.10
N GLY A 144 30.37 2.14 -7.45
CA GLY A 144 31.18 0.98 -7.11
C GLY A 144 31.34 -0.03 -8.26
N SER A 145 31.81 -1.22 -7.90
CA SER A 145 31.98 -2.33 -8.84
C SER A 145 30.64 -2.87 -9.37
N PRO A 146 30.62 -3.56 -10.49
CA PRO A 146 29.45 -4.30 -10.94
C PRO A 146 28.90 -5.23 -9.85
N ILE A 147 27.58 -5.31 -9.74
CA ILE A 147 26.89 -6.16 -8.76
C ILE A 147 26.97 -7.64 -9.17
N VAL A 148 26.71 -7.92 -10.44
CA VAL A 148 26.86 -9.25 -11.04
C VAL A 148 27.36 -9.08 -12.47
N THR A 149 28.30 -9.90 -12.90
CA THR A 149 28.80 -10.00 -14.28
C THR A 149 28.77 -11.44 -14.77
N GLY A 150 28.97 -11.65 -16.08
CA GLY A 150 29.08 -12.99 -16.64
C GLY A 150 27.74 -13.72 -16.75
N LEU A 151 26.59 -13.01 -16.72
CA LEU A 151 25.34 -13.65 -17.12
C LEU A 151 25.42 -13.96 -18.62
N PRO A 152 24.99 -15.17 -19.05
CA PRO A 152 25.15 -15.58 -20.43
C PRO A 152 24.48 -14.63 -21.42
N LEU A 153 25.18 -14.30 -22.47
CA LEU A 153 24.69 -13.53 -23.61
C LEU A 153 25.12 -14.24 -24.90
N SER A 154 24.15 -14.76 -25.63
CA SER A 154 24.40 -15.30 -26.98
C SER A 154 23.96 -14.30 -28.04
N SER A 155 22.96 -14.57 -28.81
CA SER A 155 22.34 -13.66 -29.77
C SER A 155 21.49 -12.56 -29.14
N GLY A 156 21.39 -12.47 -27.82
CA GLY A 156 20.41 -11.62 -27.10
C GLY A 156 19.05 -12.30 -26.86
N ARG A 157 18.83 -13.50 -27.42
CA ARG A 157 17.62 -14.30 -27.14
C ARG A 157 17.65 -14.77 -25.69
N HIS A 158 16.52 -14.71 -25.01
CA HIS A 158 16.33 -15.08 -23.60
C HIS A 158 17.33 -14.39 -22.65
N SER A 159 17.44 -13.10 -22.76
CA SER A 159 18.32 -12.30 -21.89
C SER A 159 17.78 -12.17 -20.47
N GLY A 160 16.47 -12.30 -20.25
CA GLY A 160 15.82 -12.17 -18.95
C GLY A 160 16.13 -10.82 -18.28
N CYS A 161 16.80 -10.90 -17.15
CA CYS A 161 17.38 -9.79 -16.39
C CYS A 161 16.36 -8.83 -15.78
N ARG A 162 15.35 -9.38 -15.13
CA ARG A 162 14.44 -8.63 -14.26
C ARG A 162 15.05 -8.49 -12.87
N LEU A 163 14.93 -7.29 -12.29
CA LEU A 163 15.48 -6.96 -10.97
C LEU A 163 14.35 -6.72 -9.96
N ARG A 164 14.55 -7.22 -8.72
CA ARG A 164 13.64 -6.92 -7.61
C ARG A 164 14.36 -7.04 -6.27
N PHE A 165 14.14 -6.11 -5.35
CA PHE A 165 14.52 -6.29 -3.96
C PHE A 165 13.51 -7.19 -3.24
N GLY A 166 14.02 -8.17 -2.51
CA GLY A 166 13.23 -9.04 -1.64
C GLY A 166 12.88 -8.39 -0.30
N GLY A 167 11.99 -9.01 0.46
CA GLY A 167 11.65 -8.59 1.82
C GLY A 167 12.82 -8.71 2.81
N ASP A 168 13.86 -9.43 2.46
CA ASP A 168 15.13 -9.58 3.18
C ASP A 168 16.18 -8.51 2.83
N GLY A 169 15.80 -7.54 1.99
CA GLY A 169 16.67 -6.46 1.54
C GLY A 169 17.77 -6.88 0.54
N LYS A 170 17.72 -8.12 0.04
CA LYS A 170 18.64 -8.59 -1.01
C LYS A 170 18.11 -8.28 -2.40
N LEU A 171 19.02 -8.11 -3.34
CA LEU A 171 18.67 -7.96 -4.75
C LEU A 171 18.53 -9.34 -5.40
N TYR A 172 17.38 -9.60 -6.00
CA TYR A 172 17.11 -10.77 -6.80
C TYR A 172 17.17 -10.44 -8.29
N VAL A 173 17.79 -11.33 -9.06
CA VAL A 173 17.99 -11.18 -10.51
C VAL A 173 17.40 -12.41 -11.21
N GLY A 174 16.34 -12.23 -11.96
CA GLY A 174 15.77 -13.28 -12.81
C GLY A 174 16.48 -13.32 -14.15
N THR A 175 17.10 -14.43 -14.51
CA THR A 175 17.89 -14.56 -15.75
C THR A 175 17.20 -15.44 -16.78
N GLY A 176 17.54 -15.28 -18.03
CA GLY A 176 17.21 -16.21 -19.10
C GLY A 176 18.32 -17.23 -19.33
N ASP A 177 18.03 -18.29 -20.04
CA ASP A 177 18.99 -19.36 -20.39
C ASP A 177 19.90 -19.01 -21.58
N ALA A 178 19.75 -17.79 -22.15
CA ALA A 178 20.43 -17.32 -23.36
C ALA A 178 20.21 -18.26 -24.59
N ALA A 179 19.14 -19.05 -24.58
CA ALA A 179 18.84 -20.11 -25.55
C ALA A 179 19.97 -21.17 -25.67
N VAL A 180 20.60 -21.50 -24.53
CA VAL A 180 21.60 -22.56 -24.39
C VAL A 180 21.09 -23.60 -23.42
N GLY A 181 20.73 -24.81 -23.92
CA GLY A 181 20.00 -25.82 -23.20
C GLY A 181 20.65 -26.33 -21.93
N THR A 182 21.98 -26.27 -21.83
CA THR A 182 22.73 -26.73 -20.65
C THR A 182 22.71 -25.74 -19.49
N HIS A 183 22.35 -24.47 -19.70
CA HIS A 183 22.40 -23.43 -18.66
C HIS A 183 21.43 -23.65 -17.51
N PRO A 184 20.14 -23.97 -17.72
CA PRO A 184 19.14 -23.98 -16.65
C PRO A 184 19.49 -24.91 -15.49
N GLN A 185 20.01 -26.09 -15.79
CA GLN A 185 20.34 -27.13 -14.78
C GLN A 185 21.79 -27.04 -14.26
N ASN A 186 22.67 -26.34 -14.96
CA ASN A 186 24.08 -26.18 -14.56
C ASN A 186 24.25 -25.04 -13.54
N LEU A 187 24.54 -25.37 -12.28
CA LEU A 187 24.78 -24.38 -11.23
C LEU A 187 26.06 -23.56 -11.42
N ALA A 188 26.99 -23.96 -12.28
CA ALA A 188 28.16 -23.15 -12.64
C ALA A 188 27.80 -22.05 -13.66
N SER A 189 26.62 -22.12 -14.29
CA SER A 189 26.06 -21.08 -15.15
C SER A 189 25.11 -20.18 -14.39
N LEU A 190 25.14 -18.88 -14.67
CA LEU A 190 24.19 -17.89 -14.15
C LEU A 190 22.93 -17.76 -15.01
N GLY A 191 22.82 -18.48 -16.11
CA GLY A 191 21.65 -18.50 -17.00
C GLY A 191 20.55 -19.43 -16.53
N GLY A 192 19.29 -19.05 -16.74
CA GLY A 192 18.11 -19.81 -16.34
C GLY A 192 17.98 -19.96 -14.81
N LYS A 193 18.18 -18.87 -14.09
CA LYS A 193 18.23 -18.80 -12.62
C LYS A 193 17.44 -17.64 -12.05
N VAL A 194 17.08 -17.76 -10.78
CA VAL A 194 16.96 -16.60 -9.92
C VAL A 194 18.25 -16.52 -9.10
N LEU A 195 18.94 -15.39 -9.16
CA LEU A 195 20.14 -15.11 -8.37
C LEU A 195 19.76 -14.24 -7.18
N ARG A 196 20.54 -14.31 -6.07
CA ARG A 196 20.34 -13.50 -4.87
C ARG A 196 21.68 -12.94 -4.39
N VAL A 197 21.78 -11.62 -4.30
CA VAL A 197 22.99 -10.90 -3.92
C VAL A 197 22.69 -9.77 -2.95
N ASN A 198 23.68 -9.33 -2.20
CA ASN A 198 23.59 -8.09 -1.41
C ASN A 198 23.55 -6.87 -2.34
N ALA A 199 23.02 -5.75 -1.85
CA ALA A 199 22.94 -4.50 -2.59
C ALA A 199 24.32 -3.93 -3.02
N ASP A 200 25.40 -4.39 -2.40
CA ASP A 200 26.79 -4.02 -2.71
C ASP A 200 27.50 -5.01 -3.66
N GLY A 201 26.81 -6.10 -4.06
CA GLY A 201 27.34 -7.15 -4.92
C GLY A 201 28.03 -8.31 -4.18
N THR A 202 28.19 -8.22 -2.88
CA THR A 202 28.67 -9.35 -2.08
C THR A 202 27.62 -10.48 -2.04
N ILE A 203 28.07 -11.70 -1.85
CA ILE A 203 27.19 -12.88 -1.94
C ILE A 203 26.73 -13.30 -0.54
N PRO A 204 25.42 -13.38 -0.29
CA PRO A 204 24.91 -13.87 1.00
C PRO A 204 25.36 -15.30 1.30
N THR A 205 25.92 -15.53 2.47
CA THR A 205 26.45 -16.84 2.88
C THR A 205 25.34 -17.87 3.12
N ASP A 206 24.11 -17.40 3.30
CA ASP A 206 22.90 -18.21 3.48
C ASP A 206 22.23 -18.58 2.15
N ASN A 207 22.84 -18.28 1.00
CA ASN A 207 22.36 -18.79 -0.29
C ASN A 207 22.43 -20.32 -0.34
N PRO A 208 21.45 -21.00 -0.97
CA PRO A 208 21.30 -22.47 -0.87
C PRO A 208 22.51 -23.25 -1.38
N PHE A 209 23.24 -22.72 -2.34
CA PHE A 209 24.39 -23.39 -2.97
C PHE A 209 25.71 -22.69 -2.67
N TYR A 210 25.78 -21.83 -1.62
CA TYR A 210 26.97 -21.07 -1.29
C TYR A 210 28.21 -21.93 -1.09
N ALA A 211 28.09 -23.06 -0.40
CA ALA A 211 29.19 -23.97 -0.11
C ALA A 211 29.80 -24.64 -1.36
N ARG A 212 29.11 -24.61 -2.51
CA ARG A 212 29.63 -25.19 -3.78
C ARG A 212 30.71 -24.31 -4.43
N GLY A 213 30.84 -23.06 -3.98
CA GLY A 213 31.81 -22.12 -4.57
C GLY A 213 31.41 -21.61 -5.97
N GLY A 214 32.30 -20.88 -6.63
CA GLY A 214 32.11 -20.34 -7.97
C GLY A 214 30.77 -19.59 -8.15
N ASN A 215 30.17 -19.73 -9.32
CA ASN A 215 28.89 -19.09 -9.65
C ASN A 215 27.70 -19.69 -8.89
N ALA A 216 27.79 -20.93 -8.41
CA ALA A 216 26.72 -21.54 -7.62
C ALA A 216 26.34 -20.72 -6.38
N ARG A 217 27.30 -19.94 -5.83
CA ARG A 217 27.07 -19.09 -4.67
C ARG A 217 25.99 -18.01 -4.89
N TYR A 218 25.77 -17.55 -6.13
CA TYR A 218 24.77 -16.57 -6.47
C TYR A 218 23.36 -17.16 -6.57
N VAL A 219 23.27 -18.46 -6.85
CA VAL A 219 22.01 -19.12 -7.23
C VAL A 219 21.06 -19.24 -6.06
N TRP A 220 19.86 -18.68 -6.20
CA TRP A 220 18.73 -18.88 -5.30
C TRP A 220 17.91 -20.12 -5.71
N ASN A 221 17.62 -20.24 -7.00
CA ASN A 221 16.96 -21.39 -7.61
C ASN A 221 17.32 -21.53 -9.10
N SER A 222 16.96 -22.64 -9.73
CA SER A 222 17.40 -23.02 -11.07
C SER A 222 16.29 -23.67 -11.89
N GLY A 223 16.58 -23.99 -13.14
CA GLY A 223 15.63 -24.68 -14.03
C GLY A 223 14.62 -23.76 -14.66
N HIS A 224 15.00 -22.53 -14.99
CA HIS A 224 14.18 -21.52 -15.65
C HIS A 224 14.59 -21.34 -17.12
N ARG A 225 13.61 -20.97 -17.98
CA ARG A 225 13.84 -20.65 -19.38
C ARG A 225 14.16 -19.16 -19.58
N ASN A 226 13.21 -18.28 -19.28
CA ASN A 226 13.37 -16.85 -19.57
C ASN A 226 12.49 -16.00 -18.63
N ILE A 227 13.03 -15.61 -17.48
CA ILE A 227 12.32 -14.84 -16.47
C ILE A 227 12.20 -13.38 -16.93
N GLN A 228 10.97 -12.89 -17.13
CA GLN A 228 10.64 -11.56 -17.59
C GLN A 228 10.03 -10.67 -16.50
N GLY A 229 9.53 -11.26 -15.41
CA GLY A 229 8.92 -10.57 -14.29
C GLY A 229 9.40 -11.10 -12.94
N LEU A 230 9.59 -10.19 -11.96
CA LEU A 230 9.79 -10.52 -10.56
C LEU A 230 8.91 -9.59 -9.71
N ALA A 231 8.19 -10.14 -8.74
CA ALA A 231 7.32 -9.41 -7.84
C ALA A 231 7.46 -9.89 -6.40
N LEU A 232 7.61 -8.97 -5.45
CA LEU A 232 7.55 -9.28 -4.02
C LEU A 232 6.12 -9.12 -3.53
N ARG A 233 5.56 -10.17 -2.90
CA ARG A 233 4.23 -10.09 -2.28
C ARG A 233 4.28 -9.20 -1.04
N PRO A 234 3.46 -8.17 -0.94
CA PRO A 234 3.50 -7.23 0.17
C PRO A 234 3.26 -7.90 1.53
N GLY A 235 4.05 -7.49 2.53
CA GLY A 235 3.96 -8.03 3.89
C GLY A 235 4.51 -9.44 4.08
N THR A 236 5.17 -10.00 3.05
CA THR A 236 5.77 -11.34 3.07
C THR A 236 7.20 -11.31 2.55
N THR A 237 7.88 -12.46 2.59
CA THR A 237 9.15 -12.70 1.91
C THR A 237 8.97 -13.45 0.58
N GLU A 238 7.73 -13.65 0.13
CA GLU A 238 7.41 -14.39 -1.09
C GLU A 238 7.80 -13.60 -2.34
N LEU A 239 8.79 -14.07 -3.05
CA LEU A 239 9.15 -13.59 -4.37
C LEU A 239 8.47 -14.46 -5.43
N TRP A 240 7.87 -13.82 -6.43
CA TRP A 240 7.17 -14.47 -7.53
C TRP A 240 7.87 -14.13 -8.84
N SER A 241 7.95 -15.10 -9.76
CA SER A 241 8.48 -14.88 -11.10
C SER A 241 7.42 -15.13 -12.17
N ALA A 242 7.53 -14.37 -13.27
CA ALA A 242 6.79 -14.60 -14.51
C ALA A 242 7.81 -14.93 -15.59
N GLU A 243 7.64 -16.06 -16.29
CA GLU A 243 8.58 -16.50 -17.30
C GLU A 243 7.91 -16.98 -18.58
N HIS A 244 8.62 -16.86 -19.67
CA HIS A 244 8.17 -17.32 -20.98
C HIS A 244 8.33 -18.81 -21.15
N GLY A 245 7.24 -19.45 -21.52
CA GLY A 245 7.27 -20.79 -22.09
C GLY A 245 7.77 -20.83 -23.54
N THR A 246 7.61 -21.94 -24.17
CA THR A 246 7.98 -22.18 -25.59
C THR A 246 6.84 -21.72 -26.52
N SER A 247 6.08 -22.66 -27.07
CA SER A 247 4.78 -22.39 -27.73
C SER A 247 3.59 -22.52 -26.78
N ARG A 248 3.86 -23.01 -25.57
CA ARG A 248 2.91 -23.28 -24.49
C ARG A 248 3.57 -23.00 -23.14
N ASP A 249 2.76 -22.92 -22.10
CA ASP A 249 3.15 -22.93 -20.70
C ASP A 249 4.05 -21.76 -20.29
N ASP A 250 3.60 -20.50 -20.57
CA ASP A 250 4.11 -19.39 -19.78
C ASP A 250 3.75 -19.62 -18.32
N GLU A 251 4.66 -19.34 -17.39
CA GLU A 251 4.51 -19.72 -16.00
C GLU A 251 4.55 -18.53 -15.04
N ILE A 252 3.77 -18.66 -13.97
CA ILE A 252 3.92 -17.84 -12.75
C ILE A 252 4.36 -18.77 -11.63
N ASN A 253 5.52 -18.50 -11.07
CA ASN A 253 6.18 -19.35 -10.10
C ASN A 253 6.38 -18.63 -8.76
N LEU A 254 6.15 -19.33 -7.64
CA LEU A 254 6.64 -18.92 -6.33
C LEU A 254 8.12 -19.29 -6.21
N SER A 255 8.99 -18.30 -6.12
CA SER A 255 10.45 -18.49 -6.08
C SER A 255 10.92 -19.03 -4.72
N VAL A 256 11.23 -20.32 -4.66
CA VAL A 256 11.60 -21.03 -3.43
C VAL A 256 13.12 -21.22 -3.36
N ARG A 257 13.68 -21.08 -2.15
CA ARG A 257 15.10 -21.31 -1.86
C ARG A 257 15.54 -22.72 -2.27
N GLY A 258 16.53 -22.83 -3.15
CA GLY A 258 17.08 -24.12 -3.61
C GLY A 258 16.15 -24.90 -4.56
N GLY A 259 15.04 -24.30 -4.99
CA GLY A 259 14.09 -24.96 -5.90
C GLY A 259 14.69 -25.22 -7.29
N ASN A 260 14.24 -26.31 -7.93
CA ASN A 260 14.45 -26.56 -9.36
C ASN A 260 13.07 -26.49 -10.04
N TYR A 261 12.95 -25.74 -11.14
CA TYR A 261 11.69 -25.55 -11.88
C TYR A 261 11.58 -26.43 -13.12
N GLY A 262 12.59 -27.24 -13.38
CA GLY A 262 12.52 -28.39 -14.28
C GLY A 262 12.76 -28.12 -15.76
N TRP A 263 13.03 -26.86 -16.19
CA TRP A 263 13.35 -26.59 -17.58
C TRP A 263 14.72 -27.19 -17.95
N ASP A 264 14.74 -28.08 -18.95
CA ASP A 264 15.93 -28.82 -19.40
C ASP A 264 15.82 -29.24 -20.87
N PRO A 265 16.02 -28.32 -21.82
CA PRO A 265 15.83 -28.59 -23.26
C PRO A 265 16.99 -29.34 -23.92
N VAL A 266 17.65 -30.25 -23.19
CA VAL A 266 18.76 -31.04 -23.75
C VAL A 266 18.26 -32.41 -24.19
N PRO A 267 18.88 -33.01 -25.24
CA PRO A 267 20.06 -32.54 -25.99
C PRO A 267 19.72 -31.37 -26.93
N GLY A 268 20.73 -30.52 -27.17
CA GLY A 268 20.57 -29.35 -28.01
C GLY A 268 19.75 -28.24 -27.32
N TYR A 269 18.72 -27.75 -28.01
CA TYR A 269 17.73 -26.78 -27.46
C TYR A 269 16.33 -27.19 -27.95
N ASP A 270 15.80 -28.26 -27.36
CA ASP A 270 14.50 -28.83 -27.72
C ASP A 270 13.35 -28.08 -27.03
N GLU A 271 12.67 -27.22 -27.77
CA GLU A 271 11.52 -26.43 -27.28
C GLU A 271 10.22 -27.28 -27.17
N SER A 272 10.21 -28.54 -27.53
CA SER A 272 9.09 -29.47 -27.27
C SER A 272 9.08 -29.99 -25.82
N THR A 273 10.20 -29.89 -25.12
CA THR A 273 10.36 -30.26 -23.71
C THR A 273 9.37 -29.48 -22.83
N PRO A 274 8.72 -30.12 -21.85
CA PRO A 274 7.86 -29.44 -20.89
C PRO A 274 8.64 -28.37 -20.10
N MET A 275 8.01 -27.24 -19.78
CA MET A 275 8.62 -26.21 -18.94
C MET A 275 9.01 -26.76 -17.57
N THR A 276 8.20 -27.63 -16.99
CA THR A 276 8.52 -28.41 -15.78
C THR A 276 8.57 -29.89 -16.12
N ASP A 277 9.78 -30.43 -16.38
CA ASP A 277 9.99 -31.83 -16.70
C ASP A 277 10.05 -32.69 -15.43
N LEU A 278 8.90 -33.20 -15.01
CA LEU A 278 8.80 -34.12 -13.86
C LEU A 278 9.34 -35.52 -14.14
N THR A 279 9.57 -35.88 -15.38
CA THR A 279 10.20 -37.17 -15.74
C THR A 279 11.69 -37.16 -15.44
N LYS A 280 12.37 -36.06 -15.83
CA LYS A 280 13.79 -35.86 -15.52
C LYS A 280 14.01 -35.41 -14.06
N PHE A 281 13.10 -34.60 -13.54
CA PHE A 281 13.19 -33.99 -12.21
C PHE A 281 11.91 -34.22 -11.40
N PRO A 282 11.70 -35.37 -10.80
CA PRO A 282 10.44 -35.72 -10.11
C PRO A 282 10.11 -34.77 -8.92
N THR A 283 11.10 -34.05 -8.40
CA THR A 283 10.94 -33.07 -7.30
C THR A 283 10.90 -31.62 -7.77
N ALA A 284 10.82 -31.39 -9.07
CA ALA A 284 10.73 -30.03 -9.61
C ALA A 284 9.48 -29.30 -9.10
N ARG A 285 9.60 -27.99 -8.98
CA ARG A 285 8.52 -27.14 -8.51
C ARG A 285 7.54 -26.88 -9.64
N ILE A 286 6.31 -27.26 -9.44
CA ILE A 286 5.21 -27.02 -10.39
C ILE A 286 4.83 -25.55 -10.32
N ALA A 287 4.60 -24.94 -11.48
CA ALA A 287 4.12 -23.57 -11.58
C ALA A 287 2.80 -23.36 -10.81
N MET A 288 2.66 -22.21 -10.19
CA MET A 288 1.42 -21.82 -9.51
C MET A 288 0.30 -21.49 -10.51
N TRP A 289 0.69 -21.13 -11.71
CA TRP A 289 -0.19 -20.94 -12.87
C TRP A 289 0.60 -21.18 -14.16
N SER A 290 -0.06 -21.79 -15.13
CA SER A 290 0.43 -21.94 -16.51
C SER A 290 -0.61 -21.41 -17.50
N SER A 291 -0.14 -20.79 -18.59
CA SER A 291 -1.02 -20.34 -19.67
C SER A 291 -1.65 -21.49 -20.46
N GLY A 292 -1.04 -22.68 -20.40
CA GLY A 292 -1.31 -23.73 -21.37
C GLY A 292 -0.90 -23.30 -22.79
N ALA A 293 -1.65 -23.75 -23.80
CA ALA A 293 -1.44 -23.36 -25.20
C ALA A 293 -2.65 -22.53 -25.68
N PRO A 294 -2.42 -21.41 -26.40
CA PRO A 294 -1.14 -20.78 -26.71
C PRO A 294 -0.56 -19.99 -25.54
N THR A 295 0.73 -19.64 -25.59
CA THR A 295 1.37 -18.69 -24.69
C THR A 295 0.78 -17.29 -24.84
N VAL A 296 0.86 -16.52 -23.77
CA VAL A 296 0.49 -15.08 -23.72
C VAL A 296 1.71 -14.16 -23.62
N ALA A 297 2.91 -14.74 -23.45
CA ALA A 297 4.20 -14.10 -23.21
C ALA A 297 4.13 -13.14 -22.01
N THR A 298 4.09 -13.73 -20.80
CA THR A 298 4.10 -13.01 -19.52
C THR A 298 5.35 -12.17 -19.39
N SER A 299 5.23 -10.95 -18.86
CA SER A 299 6.35 -10.01 -18.80
C SER A 299 6.51 -9.41 -17.39
N GLY A 300 6.68 -8.08 -17.24
CA GLY A 300 6.79 -7.45 -15.94
C GLY A 300 5.62 -7.77 -15.02
N ALA A 301 5.88 -7.86 -13.71
CA ALA A 301 4.87 -8.20 -12.72
C ALA A 301 5.01 -7.37 -11.45
N THR A 302 3.88 -7.04 -10.81
CA THR A 302 3.84 -6.34 -9.52
C THR A 302 2.56 -6.66 -8.76
N PHE A 303 2.60 -6.67 -7.43
CA PHE A 303 1.40 -6.80 -6.62
C PHE A 303 0.70 -5.45 -6.44
N LEU A 304 -0.61 -5.43 -6.60
CA LEU A 304 -1.43 -4.26 -6.31
C LEU A 304 -1.55 -4.07 -4.80
N ARG A 305 -1.33 -2.84 -4.33
CA ARG A 305 -1.41 -2.45 -2.92
C ARG A 305 -2.28 -1.22 -2.74
N GLY A 306 -3.02 -1.21 -1.64
CA GLY A 306 -3.89 -0.11 -1.24
C GLY A 306 -5.37 -0.43 -1.44
N SER A 307 -6.17 -0.05 -0.45
CA SER A 307 -7.63 -0.30 -0.45
C SER A 307 -8.38 0.30 -1.63
N ALA A 308 -7.78 1.31 -2.30
CA ALA A 308 -8.36 1.88 -3.51
C ALA A 308 -8.50 0.87 -4.66
N TRP A 309 -7.73 -0.22 -4.64
CA TRP A 309 -7.84 -1.31 -5.61
C TRP A 309 -9.03 -2.25 -5.35
N GLY A 310 -9.77 -2.06 -4.24
CA GLY A 310 -10.97 -2.85 -3.92
C GLY A 310 -10.68 -4.36 -3.96
N GLU A 311 -11.51 -5.12 -4.66
CA GLU A 311 -11.34 -6.56 -4.82
C GLU A 311 -10.00 -6.98 -5.42
N TRP A 312 -9.28 -6.09 -6.10
CA TRP A 312 -7.97 -6.36 -6.71
C TRP A 312 -6.80 -6.09 -5.79
N GLN A 313 -7.05 -5.61 -4.56
CA GLN A 313 -5.99 -5.46 -3.57
C GLN A 313 -5.32 -6.82 -3.30
N GLY A 314 -3.98 -6.85 -3.37
CA GLY A 314 -3.19 -8.09 -3.20
C GLY A 314 -3.16 -8.99 -4.44
N ALA A 315 -3.82 -8.63 -5.55
CA ALA A 315 -3.66 -9.33 -6.81
C ALA A 315 -2.28 -9.07 -7.44
N LEU A 316 -1.73 -10.07 -8.12
CA LEU A 316 -0.55 -9.92 -8.97
C LEU A 316 -0.98 -9.41 -10.35
N ALA A 317 -0.53 -8.22 -10.72
CA ALA A 317 -0.68 -7.69 -12.07
C ALA A 317 0.51 -8.17 -12.93
N VAL A 318 0.22 -8.81 -14.06
CA VAL A 318 1.21 -9.39 -14.98
C VAL A 318 0.99 -8.82 -16.38
N GLY A 319 2.00 -8.19 -16.95
CA GLY A 319 1.98 -7.71 -18.31
C GLY A 319 2.06 -8.85 -19.33
N LEU A 320 1.46 -8.65 -20.49
CA LEU A 320 1.39 -9.64 -21.57
C LEU A 320 1.92 -9.03 -22.86
N LEU A 321 2.89 -9.69 -23.48
CA LEU A 321 3.43 -9.25 -24.77
C LEU A 321 2.61 -9.80 -25.95
N LYS A 322 2.45 -11.12 -26.01
CA LYS A 322 1.68 -11.78 -27.08
C LYS A 322 0.17 -11.71 -26.82
N GLY A 323 -0.21 -11.85 -25.54
CA GLY A 323 -1.60 -11.75 -25.13
C GLY A 323 -2.14 -10.32 -25.10
N GLU A 324 -1.29 -9.30 -25.17
CA GLU A 324 -1.60 -7.88 -25.07
C GLU A 324 -2.47 -7.51 -23.86
N GLY A 325 -2.08 -6.52 -23.09
CA GLY A 325 -2.78 -6.10 -21.88
C GLY A 325 -2.17 -6.65 -20.57
N ILE A 326 -2.98 -6.70 -19.52
CA ILE A 326 -2.55 -7.09 -18.15
C ILE A 326 -3.51 -8.14 -17.60
N TYR A 327 -2.97 -9.21 -17.01
CA TYR A 327 -3.72 -10.11 -16.14
C TYR A 327 -3.62 -9.67 -14.68
N LEU A 328 -4.74 -9.70 -13.99
CA LEU A 328 -4.84 -9.64 -12.53
C LEU A 328 -5.07 -11.04 -11.99
N MET A 329 -4.14 -11.54 -11.20
CA MET A 329 -4.16 -12.88 -10.64
C MET A 329 -4.43 -12.82 -9.15
N ARG A 330 -5.50 -13.44 -8.67
CA ARG A 330 -5.82 -13.57 -7.25
C ARG A 330 -5.38 -14.93 -6.75
N PHE A 331 -4.95 -14.96 -5.51
CA PHE A 331 -4.45 -16.19 -4.88
C PHE A 331 -5.49 -16.76 -3.92
N ASP A 332 -5.49 -18.07 -3.77
CA ASP A 332 -6.29 -18.75 -2.76
C ASP A 332 -5.88 -18.25 -1.36
N PRO A 333 -6.85 -17.86 -0.50
CA PRO A 333 -6.55 -17.42 0.85
C PRO A 333 -6.04 -18.51 1.78
N THR A 334 -6.11 -19.80 1.38
CA THR A 334 -5.62 -20.90 2.21
C THR A 334 -4.08 -20.95 2.23
N PRO A 335 -3.44 -20.86 3.42
CA PRO A 335 -1.98 -20.68 3.55
C PRO A 335 -1.13 -21.84 3.00
N THR A 336 -1.71 -22.99 2.72
CA THR A 336 -0.99 -24.21 2.33
C THR A 336 -0.80 -24.38 0.82
N THR A 337 -1.51 -23.61 0.00
CA THR A 337 -1.40 -23.68 -1.45
C THR A 337 -1.57 -22.29 -2.06
N SER A 338 -0.47 -21.57 -2.25
CA SER A 338 -0.49 -20.23 -2.92
C SER A 338 -0.84 -20.34 -4.41
N ARG A 339 -1.82 -21.15 -4.78
CA ARG A 339 -2.28 -21.29 -6.17
C ARG A 339 -3.05 -20.05 -6.61
N VAL A 340 -2.93 -19.74 -7.89
CA VAL A 340 -3.75 -18.72 -8.53
C VAL A 340 -5.20 -19.19 -8.58
N ALA A 341 -6.06 -18.53 -7.83
CA ALA A 341 -7.49 -18.86 -7.72
C ALA A 341 -8.30 -18.32 -8.89
N SER A 342 -7.93 -17.15 -9.40
CA SER A 342 -8.58 -16.55 -10.57
C SER A 342 -7.63 -15.66 -11.35
N VAL A 343 -7.91 -15.56 -12.67
CA VAL A 343 -7.21 -14.66 -13.59
C VAL A 343 -8.26 -13.80 -14.28
N THR A 344 -8.12 -12.50 -14.17
CA THR A 344 -9.00 -11.52 -14.81
C THR A 344 -8.18 -10.61 -15.71
N ARG A 345 -8.66 -10.34 -16.92
CA ARG A 345 -8.02 -9.37 -17.81
C ARG A 345 -8.40 -7.94 -17.38
N LEU A 346 -7.43 -7.09 -17.16
CA LEU A 346 -7.65 -5.69 -16.77
C LEU A 346 -8.13 -4.89 -18.00
N ALA A 347 -9.42 -4.56 -18.03
CA ALA A 347 -10.04 -3.85 -19.14
C ALA A 347 -9.36 -2.49 -19.43
N ALA A 348 -8.92 -1.77 -18.39
CA ALA A 348 -8.24 -0.48 -18.51
C ALA A 348 -6.85 -0.54 -19.17
N ALA A 349 -6.30 -1.73 -19.39
CA ALA A 349 -5.05 -1.92 -20.12
C ALA A 349 -5.24 -2.46 -21.54
N GLN A 350 -6.49 -2.61 -21.99
CA GLN A 350 -6.80 -3.05 -23.37
C GLN A 350 -6.59 -1.91 -24.35
N GLY A 351 -6.22 -2.26 -25.59
CA GLY A 351 -5.99 -1.29 -26.67
C GLY A 351 -4.60 -0.67 -26.68
N HIS A 352 -3.76 -0.93 -25.68
CA HIS A 352 -2.37 -0.46 -25.64
C HIS A 352 -1.36 -1.44 -26.28
N GLY A 353 -1.83 -2.61 -26.76
CA GLY A 353 -0.98 -3.63 -27.38
C GLY A 353 -0.10 -4.39 -26.38
N ARG A 354 1.12 -4.66 -26.77
CA ARG A 354 2.12 -5.45 -26.03
C ARG A 354 2.60 -4.69 -24.80
N ILE A 355 2.53 -5.29 -23.61
CA ILE A 355 2.95 -4.68 -22.36
C ILE A 355 4.23 -5.34 -21.83
N ARG A 356 5.28 -4.54 -21.56
CA ARG A 356 6.62 -5.01 -21.18
C ARG A 356 6.89 -4.92 -19.69
N ALA A 357 6.70 -3.77 -19.07
CA ALA A 357 6.84 -3.59 -17.63
C ALA A 357 5.49 -3.28 -16.99
N VAL A 358 5.34 -3.74 -15.77
CA VAL A 358 4.20 -3.42 -14.90
C VAL A 358 4.75 -3.15 -13.51
N GLN A 359 4.57 -1.93 -12.99
CA GLN A 359 5.10 -1.50 -11.72
C GLN A 359 4.08 -0.68 -10.93
N LEU A 360 4.03 -0.88 -9.63
CA LEU A 360 3.23 -0.03 -8.74
C LEU A 360 4.06 1.21 -8.38
N GLY A 361 3.53 2.39 -8.69
CA GLY A 361 4.17 3.67 -8.34
C GLY A 361 4.01 4.03 -6.87
N PRO A 362 4.81 4.99 -6.38
CA PRO A 362 4.74 5.47 -4.99
C PRO A 362 3.39 6.13 -4.67
N ASP A 363 2.64 6.53 -5.66
CA ASP A 363 1.27 7.07 -5.56
C ASP A 363 0.18 5.98 -5.52
N GLY A 364 0.58 4.70 -5.48
CA GLY A 364 -0.32 3.54 -5.48
C GLY A 364 -1.01 3.26 -6.81
N ALA A 365 -0.68 3.99 -7.88
CA ALA A 365 -1.17 3.71 -9.22
C ALA A 365 -0.33 2.62 -9.89
N LEU A 366 -0.95 1.87 -10.79
CA LEU A 366 -0.27 0.91 -11.65
C LEU A 366 0.28 1.62 -12.87
N TYR A 367 1.57 1.47 -13.13
CA TYR A 367 2.22 1.97 -14.34
C TYR A 367 2.65 0.80 -15.21
N PHE A 368 2.54 0.98 -16.51
CA PHE A 368 3.07 0.01 -17.45
C PHE A 368 3.73 0.67 -18.66
N THR A 369 4.68 -0.04 -19.27
CA THR A 369 5.27 0.33 -20.56
C THR A 369 4.72 -0.54 -21.66
N THR A 370 4.50 0.03 -22.84
CA THR A 370 4.20 -0.76 -24.03
C THR A 370 5.48 -1.21 -24.74
N SER A 371 5.36 -2.13 -25.69
CA SER A 371 6.49 -2.65 -26.48
C SER A 371 6.02 -3.03 -27.89
N ASN A 372 5.44 -2.06 -28.59
CA ASN A 372 4.89 -2.19 -29.95
C ASN A 372 5.92 -1.83 -31.04
N GLY A 373 7.06 -1.26 -30.63
CA GLY A 373 8.18 -0.89 -31.51
C GLY A 373 8.42 0.59 -31.61
N THR A 374 7.50 1.34 -32.19
CA THR A 374 7.53 2.80 -32.29
C THR A 374 6.24 3.35 -31.68
N ASN A 375 6.28 4.59 -31.19
CA ASN A 375 5.18 5.20 -30.44
C ASN A 375 4.75 4.46 -29.20
N ASP A 376 5.70 3.80 -28.54
CA ASP A 376 5.48 3.21 -27.25
C ASP A 376 5.20 4.27 -26.19
N GLU A 377 4.55 3.85 -25.11
CA GLU A 377 4.12 4.76 -24.07
C GLU A 377 4.32 4.19 -22.67
N ILE A 378 4.35 5.10 -21.70
CA ILE A 378 4.18 4.79 -20.29
C ILE A 378 2.79 5.26 -19.91
N VAL A 379 1.97 4.31 -19.45
CA VAL A 379 0.60 4.55 -19.05
C VAL A 379 0.46 4.34 -17.55
N ARG A 380 -0.35 5.19 -16.94
CA ARG A 380 -0.72 5.13 -15.53
C ARG A 380 -2.18 4.76 -15.40
N ILE A 381 -2.48 3.70 -14.69
CA ILE A 381 -3.82 3.33 -14.26
C ILE A 381 -3.94 3.63 -12.77
N ARG A 382 -4.80 4.56 -12.44
CA ARG A 382 -5.12 4.91 -11.08
C ARG A 382 -6.52 4.42 -10.75
N PRO A 383 -6.70 3.63 -9.66
CA PRO A 383 -8.04 3.49 -9.14
C PRO A 383 -8.51 4.89 -8.74
N THR A 384 -9.46 5.41 -9.46
CA THR A 384 -10.28 6.45 -8.89
C THR A 384 -11.08 5.71 -7.84
N ALA A 385 -11.00 6.12 -6.57
CA ALA A 385 -12.06 5.74 -5.67
C ALA A 385 -13.33 5.95 -6.50
N ALA A 386 -14.10 4.87 -6.72
CA ALA A 386 -15.40 5.06 -7.34
C ALA A 386 -15.96 6.26 -6.60
N VAL A 387 -16.21 7.36 -7.32
CA VAL A 387 -17.15 8.32 -6.80
C VAL A 387 -18.38 7.45 -6.71
N PRO A 388 -18.75 6.94 -5.54
CA PRO A 388 -20.03 6.28 -5.49
C PRO A 388 -20.95 7.35 -6.07
N SER A 389 -21.66 7.02 -7.14
CA SER A 389 -22.84 7.80 -7.51
C SER A 389 -23.65 7.74 -6.24
N ARG A 390 -23.48 8.77 -5.40
CA ARG A 390 -24.04 8.76 -4.07
C ARG A 390 -25.52 8.90 -4.23
N SER A 391 -26.19 7.76 -4.18
CA SER A 391 -27.52 7.81 -3.62
C SER A 391 -27.37 8.53 -2.28
N ALA A 392 -28.06 9.65 -2.12
CA ALA A 392 -28.08 10.42 -0.89
C ALA A 392 -28.25 9.45 0.28
N GLY A 393 -27.18 9.21 1.07
CA GLY A 393 -27.29 8.34 2.24
C GLY A 393 -26.06 7.57 2.67
N THR A 394 -25.02 7.39 1.86
CA THR A 394 -23.83 6.62 2.31
C THR A 394 -22.82 7.56 3.00
N LEU A 395 -22.74 7.44 4.30
CA LEU A 395 -21.83 8.22 5.15
C LEU A 395 -20.41 7.62 5.08
N ILE A 396 -19.41 8.47 4.84
CA ILE A 396 -17.99 8.08 4.97
C ILE A 396 -17.67 8.13 6.46
N SER A 397 -17.34 6.97 7.01
CA SER A 397 -16.72 6.91 8.34
C SER A 397 -15.27 7.43 8.22
N PRO A 398 -14.82 8.34 9.09
CA PRO A 398 -13.41 8.71 9.14
C PRO A 398 -12.63 7.50 9.64
N SER A 399 -12.05 6.73 8.71
CA SER A 399 -11.12 5.66 9.06
C SER A 399 -9.78 6.30 9.35
N GLY A 400 -9.49 6.64 10.61
CA GLY A 400 -8.33 7.46 10.84
C GLY A 400 -7.59 7.20 12.12
N VAL A 401 -6.60 7.99 12.21
CA VAL A 401 -5.75 8.26 13.34
C VAL A 401 -6.39 9.38 14.12
N THR A 402 -6.28 9.35 15.43
CA THR A 402 -6.56 10.51 16.28
C THR A 402 -5.33 10.81 17.14
N ALA A 403 -5.12 12.09 17.38
CA ALA A 403 -4.03 12.54 18.23
C ALA A 403 -4.52 13.66 19.17
N THR A 404 -3.94 13.72 20.35
CA THR A 404 -4.24 14.78 21.30
C THR A 404 -3.00 15.15 22.10
N ARG A 405 -3.01 16.37 22.64
CA ARG A 405 -1.94 16.88 23.48
C ARG A 405 -2.43 17.12 24.90
N THR A 406 -1.63 16.70 25.88
CA THR A 406 -1.88 16.98 27.30
C THR A 406 -0.59 17.43 27.97
N GLY A 407 -0.51 18.69 28.37
CA GLY A 407 0.75 19.31 28.81
C GLY A 407 1.81 19.29 27.70
N SER A 408 2.99 18.74 27.95
CA SER A 408 4.07 18.53 26.96
C SER A 408 3.97 17.19 26.24
N GLN A 409 2.99 16.36 26.57
CA GLN A 409 2.84 15.03 26.00
C GLN A 409 1.91 15.05 24.79
N VAL A 410 2.27 14.30 23.75
CA VAL A 410 1.42 14.03 22.61
C VAL A 410 1.12 12.53 22.58
N LEU A 411 -0.14 12.16 22.46
CA LEU A 411 -0.59 10.79 22.26
C LEU A 411 -1.29 10.68 20.93
N THR A 412 -0.99 9.60 20.19
CA THR A 412 -1.71 9.25 18.95
C THR A 412 -2.29 7.86 19.10
N PHE A 413 -3.57 7.72 18.74
CA PHE A 413 -4.32 6.47 18.83
C PHE A 413 -4.72 5.98 17.46
N VAL A 414 -4.70 4.67 17.30
CA VAL A 414 -5.06 3.99 16.06
C VAL A 414 -5.89 2.75 16.36
N ARG A 415 -6.70 2.33 15.40
CA ARG A 415 -7.37 1.04 15.41
C ARG A 415 -6.56 0.02 14.62
N SER A 416 -6.24 -1.12 15.24
CA SER A 416 -5.56 -2.24 14.58
C SER A 416 -6.53 -3.06 13.72
N THR A 417 -5.98 -3.95 12.90
CA THR A 417 -6.76 -4.91 12.09
C THR A 417 -7.66 -5.83 12.90
N GLY A 418 -7.37 -6.03 14.19
CA GLY A 418 -8.19 -6.81 15.14
C GLY A 418 -9.11 -5.95 16.02
N ASP A 419 -9.46 -4.74 15.58
CA ASP A 419 -10.35 -3.79 16.28
C ASP A 419 -9.83 -3.28 17.63
N GLY A 420 -8.68 -3.74 18.11
CA GLY A 420 -8.01 -3.20 19.30
C GLY A 420 -7.51 -1.78 19.06
N VAL A 421 -7.68 -0.90 20.05
CA VAL A 421 -7.13 0.45 20.01
C VAL A 421 -5.74 0.44 20.65
N TRP A 422 -4.77 1.01 19.95
CA TRP A 422 -3.38 1.12 20.36
C TRP A 422 -2.93 2.57 20.32
N PHE A 423 -1.95 2.93 21.15
CA PHE A 423 -1.41 4.28 21.16
C PHE A 423 0.11 4.30 21.29
N LYS A 424 0.69 5.40 20.82
CA LYS A 424 2.06 5.82 21.11
C LYS A 424 2.03 7.15 21.84
N ARG A 425 3.05 7.37 22.68
CA ARG A 425 3.21 8.59 23.45
C ARG A 425 4.58 9.21 23.17
N SER A 426 4.58 10.52 22.99
CA SER A 426 5.77 11.37 23.02
C SER A 426 5.72 12.25 24.26
N THR A 427 6.82 12.37 24.98
CA THR A 427 6.97 13.29 26.14
C THR A 427 7.78 14.55 25.81
N ASN A 428 8.21 14.68 24.56
CA ASN A 428 9.08 15.74 24.07
C ASN A 428 8.53 16.36 22.75
N ASP A 429 7.23 16.64 22.75
CA ASP A 429 6.52 17.30 21.64
C ASP A 429 6.71 16.64 20.26
N GLY A 430 6.79 15.30 20.24
CA GLY A 430 6.89 14.52 19.01
C GLY A 430 8.30 14.22 18.52
N ALA A 431 9.33 14.62 19.28
CA ALA A 431 10.73 14.35 18.89
C ALA A 431 11.10 12.86 18.99
N SER A 432 10.51 12.14 19.94
CA SER A 432 10.63 10.67 20.04
C SER A 432 9.32 10.04 20.54
N TRP A 433 9.14 8.75 20.27
CA TRP A 433 7.89 8.04 20.53
C TRP A 433 8.13 6.73 21.28
N SER A 434 7.22 6.39 22.19
CA SER A 434 7.22 5.11 22.89
C SER A 434 6.99 3.93 21.94
N ALA A 435 7.17 2.72 22.43
CA ALA A 435 6.61 1.52 21.80
C ALA A 435 5.06 1.61 21.73
N TRP A 436 4.44 0.78 20.87
CA TRP A 436 2.99 0.63 20.83
C TRP A 436 2.47 0.04 22.15
N THR A 437 1.45 0.68 22.71
CA THR A 437 0.79 0.26 23.93
C THR A 437 -0.69 0.06 23.67
N SER A 438 -1.28 -1.05 24.13
CA SER A 438 -2.70 -1.27 24.03
C SER A 438 -3.46 -0.30 24.94
N ALA A 439 -4.51 0.33 24.41
CA ALA A 439 -5.43 1.15 25.21
C ALA A 439 -6.42 0.29 26.05
N GLY A 440 -6.40 -1.03 25.90
CA GLY A 440 -7.28 -1.96 26.60
C GLY A 440 -8.76 -1.81 26.23
N VAL A 441 -9.05 -1.29 25.04
CA VAL A 441 -10.40 -1.13 24.48
C VAL A 441 -10.41 -1.51 23.00
N THR A 442 -11.61 -1.83 22.50
CA THR A 442 -11.86 -2.07 21.08
C THR A 442 -12.72 -0.94 20.49
N SER A 443 -12.65 -0.78 19.17
CA SER A 443 -13.52 0.14 18.45
C SER A 443 -13.89 -0.43 17.10
N THR A 444 -15.15 -0.37 16.72
CA THR A 444 -15.61 -0.75 15.37
C THR A 444 -15.37 0.34 14.33
N ASP A 445 -14.83 1.49 14.75
CA ASP A 445 -14.49 2.63 13.89
C ASP A 445 -13.27 3.36 14.41
N ALA A 446 -12.83 4.42 13.69
CA ALA A 446 -11.76 5.27 14.16
C ALA A 446 -12.02 5.80 15.57
N PRO A 447 -11.06 5.71 16.50
CA PRO A 447 -11.17 6.36 17.78
C PRO A 447 -11.08 7.88 17.62
N SER A 448 -11.56 8.65 18.60
CA SER A 448 -11.31 10.07 18.73
C SER A 448 -10.78 10.37 20.13
N ALA A 449 -9.78 11.25 20.25
CA ALA A 449 -9.16 11.58 21.51
C ALA A 449 -9.14 13.10 21.73
N THR A 450 -9.31 13.52 22.97
CA THR A 450 -9.11 14.90 23.41
C THR A 450 -8.51 14.92 24.81
N SER A 451 -8.10 16.10 25.29
CA SER A 451 -7.57 16.29 26.63
C SER A 451 -8.40 17.36 27.33
N SER A 452 -9.13 16.97 28.37
CA SER A 452 -9.95 17.91 29.14
C SER A 452 -9.18 18.67 30.23
N ARG A 453 -8.01 18.16 30.65
CA ARG A 453 -7.07 18.82 31.58
C ARG A 453 -5.70 18.16 31.52
N SER A 454 -4.69 18.81 32.07
CA SER A 454 -3.33 18.29 32.06
C SER A 454 -3.21 16.87 32.61
N GLY A 455 -2.45 16.00 31.92
CA GLY A 455 -2.25 14.60 32.23
C GLY A 455 -3.44 13.71 31.90
N ARG A 456 -4.62 14.25 31.59
CA ARG A 456 -5.81 13.48 31.26
C ARG A 456 -6.01 13.38 29.76
N VAL A 457 -6.30 12.16 29.29
CA VAL A 457 -6.71 11.90 27.92
C VAL A 457 -8.08 11.20 27.94
N ASP A 458 -8.99 11.72 27.18
CA ASP A 458 -10.37 11.25 27.02
C ASP A 458 -10.52 10.64 25.61
N LEU A 459 -10.73 9.34 25.55
CA LEU A 459 -10.81 8.54 24.31
C LEU A 459 -12.24 8.12 24.05
N PHE A 460 -12.74 8.39 22.87
CA PHE A 460 -14.07 8.00 22.42
C PHE A 460 -13.97 6.89 21.37
N THR A 461 -14.68 5.80 21.61
CA THR A 461 -14.70 4.61 20.75
C THR A 461 -16.15 4.19 20.49
N ARG A 462 -16.35 3.33 19.51
CA ARG A 462 -17.65 2.76 19.20
C ARG A 462 -17.63 1.24 19.43
N ASN A 463 -18.54 0.74 20.24
CA ASN A 463 -18.65 -0.70 20.47
C ASN A 463 -19.38 -1.44 19.33
N ALA A 464 -19.45 -2.77 19.41
CA ALA A 464 -20.11 -3.62 18.41
C ALA A 464 -21.60 -3.27 18.20
N SER A 465 -22.28 -2.77 19.25
CA SER A 465 -23.67 -2.29 19.17
C SER A 465 -23.79 -0.86 18.62
N ARG A 466 -22.72 -0.31 18.05
CA ARG A 466 -22.61 1.06 17.53
C ARG A 466 -22.86 2.15 18.58
N GLN A 467 -22.71 1.85 19.86
CA GLN A 467 -22.88 2.81 20.94
C GLN A 467 -21.55 3.51 21.21
N LEU A 468 -21.63 4.80 21.56
CA LEU A 468 -20.48 5.61 21.93
C LEU A 468 -19.98 5.20 23.33
N VAL A 469 -18.69 4.92 23.44
CA VAL A 469 -18.01 4.60 24.70
C VAL A 469 -16.93 5.65 24.95
N HIS A 470 -16.93 6.22 26.15
CA HIS A 470 -15.90 7.11 26.64
C HIS A 470 -14.99 6.35 27.60
N THR A 471 -13.69 6.38 27.36
CA THR A 471 -12.62 5.82 28.22
C THR A 471 -11.63 6.92 28.55
N TRP A 472 -11.21 7.02 29.81
CA TRP A 472 -10.26 8.06 30.19
C TRP A 472 -9.01 7.50 30.86
N PHE A 473 -7.92 8.21 30.60
CA PHE A 473 -6.60 7.91 31.11
C PHE A 473 -6.11 9.10 31.94
N GLN A 474 -5.32 8.82 32.98
CA GLN A 474 -4.54 9.82 33.71
C GLN A 474 -3.08 9.38 33.66
N ASP A 475 -2.21 10.24 33.13
CA ASP A 475 -0.78 9.99 32.97
C ASP A 475 -0.46 8.68 32.23
N GLY A 476 -1.26 8.37 31.22
CA GLY A 476 -1.17 7.17 30.38
C GLY A 476 -1.75 5.89 31.00
N ILE A 477 -2.30 5.97 32.22
CA ILE A 477 -2.95 4.84 32.90
C ILE A 477 -4.46 4.96 32.76
N ARG A 478 -5.12 3.88 32.24
CA ARG A 478 -6.57 3.82 32.13
C ARG A 478 -7.20 3.90 33.55
N LYS A 479 -8.16 4.82 33.72
CA LYS A 479 -8.86 5.05 35.00
C LYS A 479 -10.33 4.58 34.98
N GLY A 480 -10.95 4.53 33.82
CA GLY A 480 -12.33 4.10 33.71
C GLY A 480 -12.88 4.13 32.30
N SER A 481 -14.11 3.68 32.17
CA SER A 481 -14.87 3.68 30.92
C SER A 481 -16.36 3.77 31.23
N VAL A 482 -17.12 4.46 30.39
CA VAL A 482 -18.58 4.57 30.49
C VAL A 482 -19.21 4.50 29.10
N ASN A 483 -20.29 3.75 28.99
CA ASN A 483 -21.09 3.71 27.76
C ASN A 483 -22.04 4.92 27.74
N LEU A 484 -21.87 5.78 26.76
CA LEU A 484 -22.67 6.99 26.55
C LEU A 484 -23.96 6.75 25.75
N GLY A 485 -24.15 5.52 25.25
CA GLY A 485 -25.31 5.12 24.47
C GLY A 485 -25.34 5.76 23.06
N GLY A 486 -26.53 5.82 22.50
CA GLY A 486 -26.76 6.28 21.12
C GLY A 486 -26.39 5.22 20.07
N THR A 487 -26.93 5.35 18.85
CA THR A 487 -26.50 4.57 17.69
C THR A 487 -25.79 5.50 16.74
N VAL A 488 -24.44 5.51 16.81
CA VAL A 488 -23.60 6.48 16.14
C VAL A 488 -22.75 5.82 15.05
N ILE A 489 -22.40 6.60 14.03
CA ILE A 489 -21.58 6.16 12.88
C ILE A 489 -20.28 6.92 12.77
N ALA A 490 -20.14 8.02 13.48
CA ALA A 490 -18.90 8.80 13.61
C ALA A 490 -18.95 9.58 14.91
N GLN A 491 -17.81 9.85 15.53
CA GLN A 491 -17.69 10.64 16.76
C GLN A 491 -16.41 11.47 16.75
N HIS A 492 -16.45 12.63 17.41
CA HIS A 492 -15.28 13.46 17.68
C HIS A 492 -15.40 14.19 19.02
N GLY A 493 -14.40 14.04 19.87
CA GLY A 493 -14.33 14.73 21.17
C GLY A 493 -13.49 16.00 21.10
N ALA A 494 -13.90 17.03 21.83
CA ALA A 494 -13.13 18.26 21.96
C ALA A 494 -13.33 18.87 23.36
N SER A 495 -12.32 19.63 23.82
CA SER A 495 -12.33 20.27 25.13
C SER A 495 -11.69 21.65 25.07
N LEU A 496 -12.09 22.53 25.99
CA LEU A 496 -11.45 23.82 26.25
C LEU A 496 -10.27 23.73 27.21
N GLY A 497 -9.92 22.53 27.69
CA GLY A 497 -8.82 22.32 28.63
C GLY A 497 -9.13 22.69 30.09
N ASN A 498 -10.36 23.04 30.41
CA ASN A 498 -10.85 23.51 31.70
C ASN A 498 -11.57 22.43 32.54
N GLY A 499 -11.43 21.17 32.18
CA GLY A 499 -12.11 20.04 32.82
C GLY A 499 -13.44 19.68 32.17
N THR A 500 -13.98 20.53 31.29
CA THR A 500 -15.19 20.23 30.50
C THR A 500 -14.85 19.70 29.13
N MET A 501 -15.76 19.00 28.50
CA MET A 501 -15.59 18.52 27.11
C MET A 501 -16.92 18.26 26.43
N ASP A 502 -16.88 18.26 25.14
CA ASP A 502 -18.00 17.87 24.27
C ASP A 502 -17.61 16.68 23.39
N VAL A 503 -18.56 15.82 23.12
CA VAL A 503 -18.45 14.84 22.05
C VAL A 503 -19.57 15.05 21.05
N PHE A 504 -19.19 15.17 19.79
CA PHE A 504 -20.08 15.30 18.66
C PHE A 504 -20.17 13.96 17.94
N ALA A 505 -21.35 13.55 17.55
CA ALA A 505 -21.59 12.27 16.90
C ALA A 505 -22.61 12.41 15.78
N LEU A 506 -22.49 11.56 14.77
CA LEU A 506 -23.50 11.40 13.72
C LEU A 506 -24.34 10.17 13.99
N ALA A 507 -25.65 10.33 13.93
CA ALA A 507 -26.58 9.21 13.86
C ALA A 507 -26.54 8.56 12.47
N THR A 508 -27.11 7.37 12.32
CA THR A 508 -27.23 6.65 11.05
C THR A 508 -27.93 7.45 9.93
N THR A 509 -28.75 8.41 10.32
CA THR A 509 -29.42 9.36 9.39
C THR A 509 -28.52 10.51 8.91
N GLY A 510 -27.28 10.62 9.43
CA GLY A 510 -26.39 11.73 9.18
C GLY A 510 -26.69 12.99 10.01
N THR A 511 -27.66 12.95 10.91
CA THR A 511 -27.94 14.08 11.81
C THR A 511 -26.90 14.18 12.89
N ALA A 512 -26.48 15.41 13.21
CA ALA A 512 -25.45 15.69 14.21
C ALA A 512 -26.07 15.82 15.63
N TRP A 513 -25.40 15.20 16.57
CA TRP A 513 -25.74 15.19 17.99
C TRP A 513 -24.54 15.55 18.83
N ARG A 514 -24.78 16.04 20.04
CA ARG A 514 -23.78 16.46 21.02
C ARG A 514 -24.10 15.88 22.39
N LYS A 515 -23.06 15.51 23.15
CA LYS A 515 -23.11 15.37 24.61
C LYS A 515 -22.08 16.30 25.24
N HIS A 516 -22.44 16.90 26.34
CA HIS A 516 -21.58 17.79 27.12
C HIS A 516 -21.22 17.13 28.46
N TYR A 517 -19.94 17.17 28.81
CA TYR A 517 -19.42 16.80 30.13
C TYR A 517 -19.07 18.07 30.91
N ASP A 518 -19.74 18.30 32.03
CA ASP A 518 -19.61 19.50 32.85
C ASP A 518 -18.44 19.47 33.85
N GLY A 519 -17.61 18.42 33.80
CA GLY A 519 -16.53 18.14 34.74
C GLY A 519 -16.89 17.05 35.75
N THR A 520 -18.18 16.73 35.90
CA THR A 520 -18.71 15.73 36.84
C THR A 520 -19.57 14.68 36.15
N ARG A 521 -20.45 15.06 35.24
CA ARG A 521 -21.43 14.19 34.59
C ARG A 521 -21.65 14.54 33.12
N TRP A 522 -22.10 13.56 32.35
CA TRP A 522 -22.52 13.73 30.97
C TRP A 522 -23.98 14.17 30.86
N SER A 523 -24.27 15.11 29.98
CA SER A 523 -25.65 15.47 29.61
C SER A 523 -26.37 14.33 28.87
N GLY A 524 -27.69 14.48 28.68
CA GLY A 524 -28.40 13.75 27.61
C GLY A 524 -27.87 14.07 26.24
N TRP A 525 -28.35 13.36 25.19
CA TRP A 525 -28.09 13.71 23.82
C TRP A 525 -28.83 14.99 23.43
N ILE A 526 -28.09 15.97 22.89
CA ILE A 526 -28.58 17.28 22.46
C ILE A 526 -28.42 17.37 20.94
N SER A 527 -29.44 17.78 20.21
CA SER A 527 -29.30 17.98 18.76
C SER A 527 -28.30 19.09 18.47
N ALA A 528 -27.29 18.78 17.66
CA ALA A 528 -26.34 19.76 17.15
C ALA A 528 -26.85 20.43 15.85
N GLY A 529 -27.97 19.96 15.31
CA GLY A 529 -28.51 20.44 14.03
C GLY A 529 -27.67 20.02 12.84
N GLY A 530 -28.22 20.16 11.64
CA GLY A 530 -27.55 19.82 10.40
C GLY A 530 -27.56 18.33 10.05
N ARG A 531 -27.31 18.05 8.76
CA ARG A 531 -27.09 16.69 8.22
C ARG A 531 -25.78 16.70 7.43
N PHE A 532 -24.95 15.70 7.69
CA PHE A 532 -23.58 15.64 7.18
C PHE A 532 -23.34 14.31 6.49
N THR A 533 -22.44 14.34 5.50
CA THR A 533 -21.99 13.21 4.70
C THR A 533 -20.53 12.81 5.01
N SER A 534 -19.88 13.52 5.94
CA SER A 534 -18.59 13.15 6.53
C SER A 534 -18.72 13.06 8.04
N GLY A 535 -17.73 12.48 8.71
CA GLY A 535 -17.54 12.65 10.15
C GLY A 535 -17.46 14.15 10.51
N LEU A 536 -17.75 14.47 11.76
CA LEU A 536 -17.54 15.80 12.30
C LEU A 536 -16.14 15.87 12.88
N SER A 537 -15.47 17.02 12.71
CA SER A 537 -14.27 17.36 13.45
C SER A 537 -14.53 18.53 14.39
N ALA A 538 -13.94 18.49 15.56
CA ALA A 538 -14.19 19.47 16.59
C ALA A 538 -12.89 19.87 17.31
N SER A 539 -12.75 21.13 17.66
CA SER A 539 -11.61 21.68 18.42
C SER A 539 -12.04 22.90 19.23
N ALA A 540 -11.24 23.28 20.22
CA ALA A 540 -11.43 24.57 20.88
C ALA A 540 -11.42 25.71 19.86
N ASP A 541 -12.34 26.67 19.98
CA ASP A 541 -12.28 27.94 19.26
C ASP A 541 -10.98 28.67 19.65
N PRO A 542 -10.20 29.23 18.70
CA PRO A 542 -8.97 29.96 19.00
C PRO A 542 -9.14 31.11 20.01
N ALA A 543 -10.34 31.67 20.08
CA ALA A 543 -10.66 32.70 21.10
C ALA A 543 -11.01 32.10 22.47
N GLY A 544 -11.00 30.77 22.62
CA GLY A 544 -11.32 30.07 23.87
C GLY A 544 -12.77 30.17 24.33
N ARG A 545 -13.67 30.59 23.46
CA ARG A 545 -15.06 30.89 23.79
C ARG A 545 -15.99 29.70 23.70
N GLY A 546 -15.61 28.68 22.91
CA GLY A 546 -16.45 27.51 22.65
C GLY A 546 -15.71 26.47 21.84
N ILE A 547 -16.46 25.45 21.42
CA ILE A 547 -15.97 24.38 20.55
C ILE A 547 -16.40 24.66 19.12
N LEU A 548 -15.44 24.84 18.24
CA LEU A 548 -15.65 24.93 16.79
C LEU A 548 -15.80 23.51 16.21
N VAL A 549 -16.87 23.31 15.47
CA VAL A 549 -17.17 22.03 14.81
C VAL A 549 -17.28 22.25 13.30
N THR A 550 -16.71 21.34 12.53
CA THR A 550 -16.79 21.35 11.07
C THR A 550 -17.24 20.00 10.53
N GLY A 551 -17.90 20.03 9.37
CA GLY A 551 -18.34 18.81 8.67
C GLY A 551 -18.83 19.13 7.28
N ARG A 552 -18.92 18.12 6.42
CA ARG A 552 -19.42 18.27 5.05
C ARG A 552 -20.92 18.03 5.02
N GLY A 553 -21.66 19.01 4.54
CA GLY A 553 -23.09 18.92 4.32
C GLY A 553 -23.48 18.01 3.13
N THR A 554 -24.78 17.75 2.99
CA THR A 554 -25.33 16.90 1.93
C THR A 554 -25.12 17.47 0.51
N ASN A 555 -24.88 18.77 0.39
CA ASN A 555 -24.54 19.45 -0.86
C ASN A 555 -23.02 19.42 -1.18
N GLY A 556 -22.21 18.71 -0.37
CA GLY A 556 -20.76 18.61 -0.54
C GLY A 556 -19.95 19.78 -0.01
N ALA A 557 -20.58 20.86 0.44
CA ALA A 557 -19.90 22.02 1.00
C ALA A 557 -19.49 21.77 2.45
N THR A 558 -18.42 22.44 2.90
CA THR A 558 -17.99 22.47 4.30
C THR A 558 -18.83 23.46 5.09
N TYR A 559 -19.26 23.04 6.26
CA TYR A 559 -20.00 23.86 7.21
C TYR A 559 -19.26 23.92 8.54
N GLU A 560 -19.32 25.08 9.19
CA GLU A 560 -18.75 25.31 10.51
C GLU A 560 -19.79 25.86 11.47
N ARG A 561 -19.67 25.51 12.76
CA ARG A 561 -20.48 26.03 13.85
C ARG A 561 -19.67 26.05 15.15
N THR A 562 -19.77 27.15 15.92
CA THR A 562 -19.21 27.23 17.28
C THR A 562 -20.28 26.93 18.30
N PHE A 563 -20.00 26.01 19.20
CA PHE A 563 -20.85 25.66 20.35
C PHE A 563 -20.27 26.31 21.60
N TYR A 564 -21.01 27.23 22.19
CA TYR A 564 -20.60 27.94 23.40
C TYR A 564 -21.07 27.18 24.65
N PRO A 565 -20.34 27.29 25.79
CA PRO A 565 -20.76 26.70 27.07
C PRO A 565 -22.05 27.29 27.61
N THR A 566 -22.29 28.56 27.34
CA THR A 566 -23.45 29.34 27.77
C THR A 566 -24.29 29.77 26.57
N THR A 567 -25.53 29.44 26.55
CA THR A 567 -26.73 29.87 25.81
C THR A 567 -26.66 30.48 24.41
N ALA A 568 -25.57 31.05 23.93
CA ALA A 568 -25.46 31.61 22.60
C ALA A 568 -25.21 30.47 21.58
N THR A 569 -26.22 30.10 20.80
CA THR A 569 -26.06 29.15 19.71
C THR A 569 -25.76 29.89 18.41
N SER A 570 -24.58 29.67 17.82
CA SER A 570 -24.34 30.06 16.42
C SER A 570 -25.11 29.11 15.48
N SER A 571 -25.35 29.55 14.26
CA SER A 571 -25.87 28.70 13.20
C SER A 571 -24.73 28.01 12.43
N TRP A 572 -25.06 26.95 11.72
CA TRP A 572 -24.13 26.36 10.75
C TRP A 572 -23.90 27.34 9.60
N VAL A 573 -22.64 27.69 9.34
CA VAL A 573 -22.22 28.62 8.28
C VAL A 573 -21.45 27.84 7.23
N GLN A 574 -21.86 27.97 5.97
CA GLN A 574 -21.13 27.39 4.85
C GLN A 574 -19.83 28.17 4.64
N ARG A 575 -18.73 27.45 4.48
CA ARG A 575 -17.43 28.01 4.12
C ARG A 575 -17.16 27.82 2.65
N GLY A 576 -16.65 28.86 2.00
CA GLY A 576 -16.29 28.86 0.58
C GLY A 576 -14.88 28.35 0.31
N ASP A 577 -14.39 27.40 1.10
CA ASP A 577 -13.09 26.82 0.88
C ASP A 577 -13.15 25.79 -0.26
N ASN A 578 -12.29 25.97 -1.25
CA ASN A 578 -12.02 24.98 -2.32
C ASN A 578 -11.28 23.74 -1.80
N LEU A 579 -11.39 23.40 -0.52
CA LEU A 579 -10.97 22.11 -0.01
C LEU A 579 -11.89 21.07 -0.66
N ALA A 580 -11.30 20.33 -1.56
CA ALA A 580 -11.99 19.45 -2.45
C ALA A 580 -12.95 18.53 -1.70
N ALA A 581 -13.97 18.11 -2.40
CA ALA A 581 -15.09 17.27 -2.00
C ALA A 581 -14.73 15.93 -1.28
N TRP A 582 -13.48 15.70 -0.92
CA TRP A 582 -12.95 14.42 -0.49
C TRP A 582 -12.32 14.39 0.90
N SER A 583 -12.18 15.52 1.58
CA SER A 583 -11.46 15.54 2.84
C SER A 583 -12.39 15.74 4.04
N ASP A 584 -12.28 14.83 5.01
CA ASP A 584 -12.64 15.16 6.36
C ASP A 584 -11.61 16.17 6.86
N ARG A 585 -12.10 17.31 7.30
CA ARG A 585 -11.25 18.36 7.84
C ARG A 585 -11.01 18.07 9.31
N ALA A 586 -9.76 17.83 9.70
CA ALA A 586 -9.38 17.76 11.11
C ALA A 586 -9.03 19.16 11.60
N LEU A 587 -9.52 19.48 12.78
CA LEU A 587 -9.17 20.71 13.51
C LEU A 587 -8.16 20.31 14.59
N GLY A 588 -7.01 20.97 14.60
CA GLY A 588 -6.03 20.77 15.65
C GLY A 588 -6.58 21.20 17.01
N ASP A 589 -6.15 20.53 18.08
CA ASP A 589 -6.41 20.96 19.46
C ASP A 589 -5.85 22.38 19.65
N ALA A 590 -6.71 23.37 19.45
CA ALA A 590 -6.35 24.77 19.67
C ALA A 590 -6.54 25.11 21.15
N TRP A 591 -5.50 25.65 21.76
CA TRP A 591 -5.63 26.31 23.07
C TRP A 591 -6.02 27.78 22.88
N PRO A 592 -6.73 28.39 23.81
CA PRO A 592 -7.07 29.80 23.73
C PRO A 592 -5.86 30.69 23.38
N GLY A 593 -6.02 31.58 22.41
CA GLY A 593 -4.98 32.47 21.93
C GLY A 593 -4.02 31.92 20.87
N ARG A 594 -4.25 30.72 20.32
CA ARG A 594 -3.44 30.13 19.24
C ARG A 594 -4.18 30.05 17.92
N ALA A 595 -3.41 30.13 16.82
CA ALA A 595 -3.98 30.02 15.50
C ALA A 595 -4.57 28.59 15.28
N LEU A 596 -5.80 28.52 14.78
CA LEU A 596 -6.43 27.30 14.36
C LEU A 596 -5.62 26.69 13.19
N VAL A 597 -5.27 25.43 13.34
CA VAL A 597 -4.71 24.63 12.25
C VAL A 597 -5.79 23.65 11.81
N ALA A 598 -6.21 23.75 10.57
CA ALA A 598 -7.12 22.81 9.95
C ALA A 598 -6.36 22.02 8.91
N VAL A 599 -6.65 20.74 8.81
CA VAL A 599 -6.01 19.86 7.86
C VAL A 599 -7.07 19.06 7.10
N GLY A 600 -6.83 18.84 5.83
CA GLY A 600 -7.65 17.99 4.98
C GLY A 600 -6.83 17.40 3.85
N ASN A 601 -7.39 16.42 3.18
CA ASN A 601 -6.79 15.88 1.96
C ASN A 601 -7.32 16.65 0.75
N GLY A 602 -6.43 17.17 -0.08
CA GLY A 602 -6.78 17.70 -1.40
C GLY A 602 -7.33 16.61 -2.34
N VAL A 603 -7.79 17.00 -3.54
CA VAL A 603 -8.26 16.08 -4.59
C VAL A 603 -7.23 15.01 -4.95
N ASP A 604 -5.95 15.31 -4.79
CA ASP A 604 -4.81 14.43 -5.02
C ASP A 604 -4.38 13.65 -3.77
N ARG A 605 -5.18 13.66 -2.70
CA ARG A 605 -4.90 13.09 -1.37
C ARG A 605 -3.69 13.68 -0.66
N ARG A 606 -3.16 14.79 -1.14
CA ARG A 606 -2.12 15.51 -0.42
C ARG A 606 -2.75 16.28 0.73
N ALA A 607 -2.10 16.24 1.88
CA ALA A 607 -2.54 17.03 3.01
C ALA A 607 -2.43 18.52 2.70
N VAL A 608 -3.50 19.24 2.96
CA VAL A 608 -3.56 20.70 2.88
C VAL A 608 -3.75 21.22 4.29
N VAL A 609 -2.84 22.07 4.73
CA VAL A 609 -2.88 22.71 6.05
C VAL A 609 -3.38 24.13 5.89
N GLN A 610 -4.40 24.51 6.63
CA GLN A 610 -4.88 25.88 6.71
C GLN A 610 -4.47 26.48 8.05
N ARG A 611 -3.72 27.58 8.00
CA ARG A 611 -3.32 28.33 9.19
C ARG A 611 -3.57 29.84 8.96
N GLY A 612 -4.34 30.45 9.83
CA GLY A 612 -4.65 31.91 9.73
C GLY A 612 -5.27 32.31 8.40
N GLY A 613 -6.10 31.46 7.79
CA GLY A 613 -6.73 31.71 6.49
C GLY A 613 -5.87 31.37 5.26
N VAL A 614 -4.59 31.03 5.44
CA VAL A 614 -3.68 30.65 4.34
C VAL A 614 -3.68 29.13 4.16
N LEU A 615 -3.85 28.67 2.91
CA LEU A 615 -3.73 27.27 2.52
C LEU A 615 -2.28 26.96 2.17
N ILE A 616 -1.71 25.95 2.83
CA ILE A 616 -0.36 25.43 2.57
C ILE A 616 -0.51 24.00 2.07
N GLY A 617 -0.26 23.79 0.78
CA GLY A 617 -0.20 22.46 0.21
C GLY A 617 1.04 21.72 0.70
N THR A 618 0.89 20.46 1.11
CA THR A 618 2.02 19.61 1.46
C THR A 618 2.25 18.56 0.35
N SER A 619 3.46 18.03 0.29
CA SER A 619 3.78 16.91 -0.61
C SER A 619 3.28 15.55 -0.07
N GLN A 620 2.61 15.54 1.07
CA GLN A 620 2.32 14.33 1.83
C GLN A 620 0.97 13.73 1.45
N VAL A 621 0.97 12.44 1.12
CA VAL A 621 -0.22 11.68 0.74
C VAL A 621 -0.67 10.81 1.90
N PHE A 622 -1.95 10.96 2.30
CA PHE A 622 -2.58 10.09 3.28
C PHE A 622 -3.67 9.22 2.64
N THR A 623 -3.78 8.01 3.13
CA THR A 623 -4.87 7.08 2.76
C THR A 623 -6.02 7.06 3.77
N SER A 624 -5.89 7.83 4.86
CA SER A 624 -6.94 8.09 5.85
C SER A 624 -7.21 9.58 6.00
N ALA A 625 -8.28 9.93 6.70
CA ALA A 625 -8.43 11.29 7.21
C ALA A 625 -7.23 11.62 8.12
N PRO A 626 -6.57 12.77 7.91
CA PRO A 626 -5.48 13.22 8.76
C PRO A 626 -6.01 13.78 10.07
N ASP A 627 -5.16 13.81 11.09
CA ASP A 627 -5.38 14.54 12.33
C ASP A 627 -4.19 15.43 12.65
N VAL A 628 -4.41 16.48 13.45
CA VAL A 628 -3.39 17.51 13.70
C VAL A 628 -3.36 17.94 15.16
N VAL A 629 -2.16 18.06 15.70
CA VAL A 629 -1.92 18.57 17.07
C VAL A 629 -1.00 19.77 17.01
N THR A 630 -1.36 20.84 17.70
CA THR A 630 -0.52 22.04 17.84
C THR A 630 0.46 21.89 19.00
N ARG A 631 1.74 22.16 18.75
CA ARG A 631 2.81 22.15 19.76
C ARG A 631 2.80 23.40 20.64
N SER A 632 3.61 23.38 21.72
CA SER A 632 3.79 24.50 22.61
C SER A 632 4.38 25.75 21.94
N ASP A 633 5.20 25.56 20.90
CA ASP A 633 5.83 26.65 20.13
C ASP A 633 4.93 27.18 18.99
N GLY A 634 3.68 26.69 18.86
CA GLY A 634 2.75 27.07 17.80
C GLY A 634 2.98 26.38 16.47
N THR A 635 3.98 25.50 16.37
CA THR A 635 4.10 24.58 15.23
C THR A 635 3.13 23.39 15.39
N PHE A 636 3.05 22.50 14.43
CA PHE A 636 2.09 21.40 14.48
C PHE A 636 2.72 20.06 14.14
N LEU A 637 2.07 19.00 14.59
CA LEU A 637 2.28 17.62 14.16
C LEU A 637 1.05 17.17 13.40
N LEU A 638 1.28 16.58 12.24
CA LEU A 638 0.24 16.05 11.38
C LEU A 638 0.34 14.53 11.35
N PHE A 639 -0.75 13.83 11.60
CA PHE A 639 -0.84 12.39 11.67
C PHE A 639 -1.73 11.87 10.55
N GLY A 640 -1.36 10.73 9.97
CA GLY A 640 -2.18 10.06 8.97
C GLY A 640 -1.62 8.69 8.62
N LYS A 641 -2.46 7.85 8.03
CA LYS A 641 -2.05 6.58 7.47
C LYS A 641 -1.36 6.82 6.13
N GLY A 642 -0.11 6.38 6.02
CA GLY A 642 0.66 6.45 4.78
C GLY A 642 0.18 5.44 3.73
N PRO A 643 0.66 5.56 2.49
CA PRO A 643 0.35 4.61 1.43
C PRO A 643 0.82 3.17 1.71
N ASP A 644 1.79 3.03 2.60
CA ASP A 644 2.35 1.75 3.10
C ASP A 644 1.50 1.10 4.19
N GLY A 645 0.45 1.78 4.64
CA GLY A 645 -0.41 1.31 5.73
C GLY A 645 0.09 1.69 7.13
N ASP A 646 1.26 2.28 7.25
CA ASP A 646 1.84 2.73 8.52
C ASP A 646 1.27 4.05 9.01
N LEU A 647 1.24 4.23 10.34
CA LEU A 647 1.04 5.55 10.92
C LEU A 647 2.26 6.42 10.62
N ARG A 648 2.01 7.57 10.03
CA ARG A 648 3.02 8.58 9.78
C ARG A 648 2.76 9.84 10.57
N VAL A 649 3.83 10.43 11.10
CA VAL A 649 3.81 11.76 11.70
C VAL A 649 4.68 12.70 10.88
N TYR A 650 4.17 13.88 10.62
CA TYR A 650 4.88 14.95 9.92
C TYR A 650 5.13 16.13 10.85
N ASP A 651 6.36 16.59 10.83
CA ASP A 651 6.80 17.76 11.58
C ASP A 651 6.54 19.02 10.76
N GLY A 652 5.59 19.83 11.19
CA GLY A 652 5.17 21.07 10.53
C GLY A 652 6.03 22.29 10.87
N ARG A 653 7.27 22.12 11.32
CA ARG A 653 8.20 23.24 11.50
C ARG A 653 8.65 23.82 10.16
N PRO A 654 8.77 25.15 10.04
CA PRO A 654 9.26 25.78 8.81
C PRO A 654 10.61 25.20 8.38
N GLY A 655 10.72 24.79 7.12
CA GLY A 655 11.93 24.19 6.54
C GLY A 655 12.18 22.72 6.89
N ARG A 656 11.30 22.07 7.66
CA ARG A 656 11.42 20.66 8.06
C ARG A 656 10.11 19.90 7.88
N PHE A 657 9.59 19.80 6.67
CA PHE A 657 8.51 18.83 6.37
C PHE A 657 9.08 17.42 6.27
N THR A 658 9.56 16.87 7.38
CA THR A 658 10.03 15.48 7.44
C THR A 658 8.92 14.57 7.92
N SER A 659 8.76 13.43 7.26
CA SER A 659 7.86 12.38 7.72
C SER A 659 8.65 11.30 8.45
N THR A 660 8.09 10.83 9.55
CA THR A 660 8.60 9.66 10.29
C THR A 660 7.51 8.61 10.33
N SER A 661 7.82 7.38 9.89
CA SER A 661 6.93 6.25 10.13
C SER A 661 6.99 5.87 11.60
N LEU A 662 5.83 5.77 12.23
CA LEU A 662 5.69 5.25 13.59
C LEU A 662 5.41 3.75 13.59
N GLY A 663 5.36 3.12 12.39
CA GLY A 663 5.03 1.72 12.20
C GLY A 663 3.56 1.41 12.53
N GLY A 664 3.21 0.13 12.46
CA GLY A 664 1.89 -0.39 12.80
C GLY A 664 1.02 -0.60 11.56
N MET A 665 0.50 -1.82 11.38
CA MET A 665 -0.50 -2.08 10.35
C MET A 665 -1.86 -1.57 10.82
N LEU A 666 -2.31 -0.45 10.24
CA LEU A 666 -3.59 0.19 10.53
C LEU A 666 -4.68 -0.37 9.61
N ARG A 667 -5.88 -0.51 10.16
CA ARG A 667 -7.07 -0.91 9.40
C ARG A 667 -7.64 0.23 8.57
#